data_a8d92a443e722729ef59396378ec42f3
#
_entry.id   a8d92a443e722729ef59396378ec42f3
#
_cell.length_a   1.000
_cell.length_b   1.000
_cell.length_c   1.000
_cell.angle_alpha   90.00
_cell.angle_beta   90.00
_cell.angle_gamma   90.00
#
_symmetry.space_group_name_H-M   'P 1'
#
loop_
_entity.id
_entity.type
_entity.pdbx_description
1 polymer ?
#
loop_
_entity_poly.entity_id
_entity_poly.type
_entity_poly.pdbx_seq_one_letter_code
_entity_poly.pdbx_strand_id
1 'polypeptide(L)'
;VVKPAERDKKVILGATYRKGISYVIDWGDGSKKDTILNKSNPEHLYESVDRTYTVQITGELVSLGRPSSSFHYNDIRELVQWGTLKLSSFRFENNAVITSIAAPKGNELANVSNCNSMFKGCKSLKQIPKALLWGLSPKTANFYSAFEQCESLEYLDPDLFAHFTQAQKVSLSRIFYGCKSLKTVPTFKYLNLYNDQNEFSMLFTGCESLEQIPEDMFNESAKLCIRAKRLGSTFMNCKSLKTIPESFWENLPLDYIVELNYTFNGCSSLTSESLGFINKLTKVYNWSYAFKDCVSITTLPEAEIEVDGEKVSVSLFDRENYQDYFAGRSLNTRDAVAGCVNLEGYYDKIPQSWGGCWDGTTSKPVITVNSSYPEGEGYYCIDFNVKGQAVAEAYYYLSAKTLVDQVLPSFNNSYAELCSKRGNKIESDYLAAVNSEQGLTLGFDQGVPNVEYILIVCGKNMHGESFAYEVKSTTEVPKGSAEYERYMGEWTVTSTASSTTWADYDQHPVSFDIKIEPFRVDSIYNVYGWGVTKFTDVYPMKMYFEDGKLTAWTGAHHGSVIYYGYPYTDGINYNIALNSFMQAEDGSYNVYMASGEKVGEAEYAEGGFEMQGVTSKDYPDIKCVGFDFCLSMGGQGWSKIFIAPEVVRPELVIKNGDETYAPYIIGPFKFTRKSTTEATTSRTISLNKKLLERNECLPVKLMVDKKAIESEPV
;
A
#
# COMPACT_ATOMS: atom_id res chain seq x y z
N VAL A 1 21.80 2.87 21.65
CA VAL A 1 22.40 3.86 20.73
C VAL A 1 21.27 4.57 20.01
N VAL A 2 21.34 5.89 20.02
CA VAL A 2 20.37 6.76 19.35
C VAL A 2 21.08 7.63 18.30
N LYS A 3 20.32 8.03 17.27
CA LYS A 3 20.74 9.04 16.32
C LYS A 3 19.64 10.09 16.26
N PRO A 4 19.88 11.34 16.69
CA PRO A 4 18.88 12.41 16.63
C PRO A 4 18.45 12.67 15.19
N ALA A 5 17.18 12.99 14.98
CA ALA A 5 16.68 13.36 13.67
C ALA A 5 17.14 14.78 13.30
N GLU A 6 17.41 15.02 12.01
CA GLU A 6 17.83 16.34 11.50
C GLU A 6 16.78 17.44 11.73
N ARG A 7 15.49 17.06 11.68
CA ARG A 7 14.34 17.98 11.77
C ARG A 7 14.29 18.84 13.04
N ASP A 8 14.71 18.30 14.19
CA ASP A 8 14.53 18.94 15.50
C ASP A 8 15.64 18.64 16.49
N LYS A 9 16.65 17.86 16.08
CA LYS A 9 17.81 17.45 16.91
C LYS A 9 17.43 16.76 18.23
N LYS A 10 16.16 16.34 18.36
CA LYS A 10 15.58 15.81 19.58
C LYS A 10 15.51 14.29 19.53
N VAL A 11 15.74 13.65 20.66
CA VAL A 11 15.44 12.24 20.89
C VAL A 11 14.44 12.12 22.03
N ILE A 12 13.40 11.33 21.83
CA ILE A 12 12.43 10.97 22.87
C ILE A 12 12.58 9.48 23.14
N LEU A 13 12.92 9.11 24.37
CA LEU A 13 12.96 7.71 24.78
C LEU A 13 11.57 7.24 25.21
N GLY A 14 11.11 6.13 24.62
CA GLY A 14 9.89 5.45 25.04
C GLY A 14 10.08 4.75 26.38
N ALA A 15 10.11 5.49 27.46
CA ALA A 15 10.29 4.95 28.81
C ALA A 15 9.08 5.26 29.67
N THR A 16 8.52 4.23 30.35
CA THR A 16 7.44 4.43 31.33
C THR A 16 7.99 4.29 32.73
N TYR A 17 7.81 5.32 33.53
CA TYR A 17 8.30 5.34 34.91
C TYR A 17 7.56 4.36 35.83
N ARG A 18 8.25 3.97 36.90
CA ARG A 18 7.64 3.27 38.04
C ARG A 18 7.30 4.28 39.14
N LYS A 19 6.04 4.36 39.55
CA LYS A 19 5.56 5.36 40.52
C LYS A 19 6.42 5.38 41.81
N GLY A 20 6.89 6.58 42.18
CA GLY A 20 7.69 6.78 43.37
C GLY A 20 9.18 6.40 43.26
N ILE A 21 9.62 5.88 42.12
CA ILE A 21 11.01 5.50 41.88
C ILE A 21 11.59 6.41 40.81
N SER A 22 12.74 7.05 41.11
CA SER A 22 13.47 7.84 40.12
C SER A 22 14.35 6.94 39.26
N TYR A 23 14.58 7.39 38.03
CA TYR A 23 15.58 6.82 37.13
C TYR A 23 16.49 7.94 36.60
N VAL A 24 17.70 7.59 36.23
CA VAL A 24 18.71 8.54 35.76
C VAL A 24 19.08 8.22 34.32
N ILE A 25 19.18 9.26 33.50
CA ILE A 25 19.62 9.17 32.11
C ILE A 25 20.90 9.96 31.92
N ASP A 26 21.87 9.27 31.34
CA ASP A 26 23.05 9.87 30.73
C ASP A 26 22.86 9.84 29.22
N TRP A 27 22.76 11.00 28.61
CA TRP A 27 22.45 11.11 27.17
C TRP A 27 23.64 10.85 26.25
N GLY A 28 24.85 10.71 26.83
CA GLY A 28 26.05 10.29 26.11
C GLY A 28 26.72 11.38 25.28
N ASP A 29 26.31 12.64 25.44
CA ASP A 29 26.85 13.82 24.76
C ASP A 29 27.76 14.69 25.69
N GLY A 30 27.91 14.30 26.94
CA GLY A 30 28.66 15.04 27.96
C GLY A 30 27.80 16.05 28.74
N SER A 31 26.51 16.14 28.43
CA SER A 31 25.58 16.97 29.22
C SER A 31 25.38 16.40 30.64
N LYS A 32 24.81 17.22 31.53
CA LYS A 32 24.47 16.78 32.88
C LYS A 32 23.41 15.65 32.82
N LYS A 33 23.64 14.60 33.61
CA LYS A 33 22.66 13.48 33.73
C LYS A 33 21.33 13.97 34.28
N ASP A 34 20.24 13.54 33.69
CA ASP A 34 18.89 13.84 34.13
C ASP A 34 18.43 12.82 35.18
N THR A 35 17.94 13.31 36.32
CA THR A 35 17.25 12.49 37.31
C THR A 35 15.75 12.73 37.20
N ILE A 36 14.99 11.71 36.84
CA ILE A 36 13.58 11.81 36.47
C ILE A 36 12.74 11.03 37.47
N LEU A 37 11.71 11.70 38.00
CA LEU A 37 10.72 11.14 38.91
C LEU A 37 9.32 11.27 38.32
N ASN A 38 8.57 10.18 38.25
CA ASN A 38 7.16 10.16 37.79
C ASN A 38 6.90 10.82 36.43
N LYS A 39 7.86 10.79 35.51
CA LYS A 39 7.71 11.27 34.14
C LYS A 39 8.06 10.16 33.14
N SER A 40 7.17 9.92 32.19
CA SER A 40 7.38 9.04 31.04
C SER A 40 7.91 9.84 29.84
N ASN A 41 8.49 9.10 28.88
CA ASN A 41 8.98 9.62 27.61
C ASN A 41 9.92 10.83 27.76
N PRO A 42 11.04 10.68 28.47
CA PRO A 42 12.02 11.75 28.62
C PRO A 42 12.62 12.11 27.25
N GLU A 43 12.91 13.38 27.07
CA GLU A 43 13.42 13.93 25.83
C GLU A 43 14.72 14.72 26.06
N HIS A 44 15.57 14.76 25.02
CA HIS A 44 16.83 15.49 25.03
C HIS A 44 17.12 16.10 23.66
N LEU A 45 17.65 17.32 23.67
CA LEU A 45 18.07 18.05 22.48
C LEU A 45 19.59 17.92 22.31
N TYR A 46 20.03 17.38 21.18
CA TYR A 46 21.45 17.23 20.86
C TYR A 46 21.97 18.39 20.01
N GLU A 47 23.25 18.73 20.18
CA GLU A 47 23.89 19.75 19.36
C GLU A 47 24.15 19.28 17.91
N SER A 48 24.51 18.00 17.72
CA SER A 48 24.82 17.44 16.43
C SER A 48 23.96 16.24 16.10
N VAL A 49 23.57 16.11 14.83
CA VAL A 49 22.83 14.98 14.23
C VAL A 49 23.72 14.05 13.42
N ASP A 50 25.00 14.40 13.21
CA ASP A 50 25.91 13.67 12.31
C ASP A 50 26.48 12.41 12.92
N ARG A 51 26.26 12.19 14.21
CA ARG A 51 26.79 11.04 14.95
C ARG A 51 25.72 10.36 15.80
N THR A 52 26.04 9.16 16.24
CA THR A 52 25.23 8.41 17.21
C THR A 52 25.71 8.67 18.64
N TYR A 53 24.80 8.51 19.60
CA TYR A 53 25.06 8.67 21.02
C TYR A 53 24.68 7.40 21.78
N THR A 54 25.47 7.04 22.80
CA THR A 54 25.15 5.92 23.68
C THR A 54 24.45 6.44 24.92
N VAL A 55 23.12 6.34 24.93
CA VAL A 55 22.31 6.72 26.09
C VAL A 55 22.34 5.61 27.12
N GLN A 56 22.55 5.95 28.39
CA GLN A 56 22.52 5.01 29.52
C GLN A 56 21.38 5.36 30.47
N ILE A 57 20.59 4.35 30.82
CA ILE A 57 19.49 4.51 31.78
C ILE A 57 19.78 3.63 33.00
N THR A 58 19.71 4.21 34.19
CA THR A 58 19.84 3.50 35.47
C THR A 58 18.63 3.76 36.35
N GLY A 59 18.20 2.73 37.11
CA GLY A 59 17.00 2.79 37.94
C GLY A 59 15.99 1.73 37.53
N GLU A 60 14.69 1.98 37.78
CA GLU A 60 13.63 1.04 37.46
C GLU A 60 12.58 1.69 36.52
N LEU A 61 12.17 0.93 35.50
CA LEU A 61 11.13 1.31 34.55
C LEU A 61 10.04 0.25 34.49
N VAL A 62 8.83 0.64 34.09
CA VAL A 62 7.76 -0.31 33.78
C VAL A 62 7.95 -0.83 32.36
N SER A 63 8.21 0.06 31.40
CA SER A 63 8.41 -0.33 30.02
C SER A 63 9.48 0.51 29.30
N LEU A 64 10.00 -0.06 28.20
CA LEU A 64 10.97 0.60 27.32
C LEU A 64 10.60 0.35 25.85
N GLY A 65 10.81 1.35 24.98
CA GLY A 65 10.78 1.20 23.53
C GLY A 65 9.95 2.24 22.81
N ARG A 66 8.64 2.09 22.75
CA ARG A 66 7.78 3.00 22.00
C ARG A 66 7.48 4.29 22.76
N PRO A 67 7.94 5.49 22.28
CA PRO A 67 7.53 6.76 22.83
C PRO A 67 6.05 7.06 22.52
N SER A 68 5.42 7.96 23.25
CA SER A 68 4.05 8.40 22.99
C SER A 68 3.93 9.24 21.72
N SER A 69 5.02 9.89 21.28
CA SER A 69 5.06 10.70 20.06
C SER A 69 5.45 9.85 18.85
N SER A 70 4.65 9.92 17.78
CA SER A 70 4.92 9.22 16.53
C SER A 70 6.17 9.70 15.79
N PHE A 71 6.65 10.92 16.08
CA PHE A 71 7.76 11.54 15.36
C PHE A 71 9.16 11.00 15.71
N HIS A 72 9.32 10.27 16.80
CA HIS A 72 10.62 9.80 17.33
C HIS A 72 10.79 8.27 17.31
N TYR A 73 10.01 7.53 16.53
CA TYR A 73 10.14 6.06 16.43
C TYR A 73 11.48 5.61 15.88
N ASN A 74 12.09 6.40 15.02
CA ASN A 74 13.29 6.04 14.27
C ASN A 74 14.58 6.64 14.87
N ASP A 75 14.59 7.03 16.13
CA ASP A 75 15.78 7.61 16.77
C ASP A 75 16.67 6.53 17.41
N ILE A 76 16.09 5.38 17.81
CA ILE A 76 16.85 4.28 18.44
C ILE A 76 17.40 3.36 17.35
N ARG A 77 18.72 3.26 17.25
CA ARG A 77 19.44 2.44 16.26
C ARG A 77 19.80 1.06 16.77
N GLU A 78 20.22 0.98 18.03
CA GLU A 78 20.68 -0.24 18.65
C GLU A 78 20.34 -0.27 20.14
N LEU A 79 20.05 -1.46 20.66
CA LEU A 79 20.03 -1.74 22.09
C LEU A 79 21.25 -2.62 22.46
N VAL A 80 22.24 -2.03 23.10
CA VAL A 80 23.51 -2.70 23.38
C VAL A 80 23.55 -3.43 24.72
N GLN A 81 22.66 -3.09 25.65
CA GLN A 81 22.56 -3.73 26.96
C GLN A 81 21.20 -3.44 27.62
N TRP A 82 20.64 -4.44 28.31
CA TRP A 82 19.36 -4.31 29.02
C TRP A 82 19.49 -3.69 30.42
N GLY A 83 20.57 -3.98 31.14
CA GLY A 83 20.77 -3.52 32.51
C GLY A 83 19.75 -4.08 33.50
N THR A 84 19.62 -3.46 34.68
CA THR A 84 18.77 -3.90 35.79
C THR A 84 17.48 -3.09 35.93
N LEU A 85 16.84 -2.74 34.81
CA LEU A 85 15.68 -1.83 34.77
C LEU A 85 14.37 -2.44 35.33
N LYS A 86 14.33 -3.74 35.61
CA LYS A 86 13.14 -4.50 36.09
C LYS A 86 11.91 -4.31 35.20
N LEU A 87 12.08 -4.36 33.89
CA LEU A 87 11.00 -4.16 32.92
C LEU A 87 9.90 -5.20 33.06
N SER A 88 8.63 -4.75 32.94
CA SER A 88 7.45 -5.61 32.80
C SER A 88 7.08 -5.79 31.33
N SER A 89 7.51 -4.89 30.45
CA SER A 89 7.31 -4.99 29.01
C SER A 89 8.35 -4.15 28.27
N PHE A 90 8.58 -4.49 26.99
CA PHE A 90 9.27 -3.63 26.05
C PHE A 90 8.63 -3.78 24.66
N ARG A 91 8.69 -2.71 23.86
CA ARG A 91 8.09 -2.68 22.54
C ARG A 91 8.82 -1.67 21.64
N PHE A 92 9.43 -2.16 20.56
CA PHE A 92 10.08 -1.32 19.54
C PHE A 92 9.20 -1.19 18.28
N GLU A 93 7.89 -1.35 18.43
CA GLU A 93 6.93 -1.29 17.32
C GLU A 93 7.13 -0.05 16.46
N ASN A 94 7.22 -0.25 15.13
CA ASN A 94 7.45 0.76 14.09
C ASN A 94 8.80 1.50 14.17
N ASN A 95 9.79 0.95 14.88
CA ASN A 95 11.15 1.44 14.76
C ASN A 95 11.82 0.83 13.52
N ALA A 96 11.65 1.48 12.38
CA ALA A 96 12.13 0.97 11.09
C ALA A 96 13.67 0.91 10.97
N VAL A 97 14.39 1.62 11.83
CA VAL A 97 15.85 1.80 11.72
C VAL A 97 16.67 1.05 12.77
N ILE A 98 16.05 0.39 13.74
CA ILE A 98 16.77 -0.42 14.70
C ILE A 98 17.41 -1.63 14.00
N THR A 99 18.73 -1.79 14.16
CA THR A 99 19.52 -2.82 13.46
C THR A 99 19.92 -3.97 14.35
N SER A 100 20.05 -3.74 15.66
CA SER A 100 20.50 -4.77 16.61
C SER A 100 19.91 -4.61 17.99
N ILE A 101 19.72 -5.76 18.65
CA ILE A 101 19.24 -5.85 20.03
C ILE A 101 20.10 -6.88 20.77
N ALA A 102 20.70 -6.44 21.86
CA ALA A 102 21.56 -7.29 22.67
C ALA A 102 20.77 -8.40 23.39
N ALA A 103 21.38 -9.55 23.58
CA ALA A 103 20.89 -10.57 24.51
C ALA A 103 20.99 -10.07 25.97
N PRO A 104 20.05 -10.43 26.84
CA PRO A 104 20.20 -10.22 28.27
C PRO A 104 21.37 -11.06 28.81
N LYS A 105 22.08 -10.55 29.83
CA LYS A 105 23.18 -11.26 30.47
C LYS A 105 22.75 -12.14 31.64
N GLY A 106 21.51 -11.96 32.11
CA GLY A 106 20.94 -12.69 33.23
C GLY A 106 19.39 -12.58 33.23
N ASN A 107 18.79 -12.27 34.35
CA ASN A 107 17.36 -12.25 34.55
C ASN A 107 16.69 -10.89 34.30
N GLU A 108 17.34 -10.02 33.53
CA GLU A 108 16.90 -8.63 33.30
C GLU A 108 15.47 -8.52 32.75
N LEU A 109 15.04 -9.53 31.96
CA LEU A 109 13.75 -9.56 31.29
C LEU A 109 12.77 -10.59 31.88
N ALA A 110 13.08 -11.25 32.99
CA ALA A 110 12.29 -12.35 33.55
C ALA A 110 10.84 -11.96 33.93
N ASN A 111 10.57 -10.67 34.11
CA ASN A 111 9.23 -10.15 34.39
C ASN A 111 8.42 -9.80 33.14
N VAL A 112 9.03 -9.86 31.97
CA VAL A 112 8.35 -9.59 30.69
C VAL A 112 7.54 -10.81 30.28
N SER A 113 6.23 -10.67 30.19
CA SER A 113 5.29 -11.78 29.89
C SER A 113 4.38 -11.51 28.69
N ASN A 114 4.57 -10.41 27.98
CA ASN A 114 3.78 -10.04 26.81
C ASN A 114 4.70 -9.56 25.67
N CYS A 115 4.65 -10.28 24.55
CA CYS A 115 5.43 -10.01 23.35
C CYS A 115 4.59 -9.44 22.20
N ASN A 116 3.35 -9.02 22.48
CA ASN A 116 2.48 -8.41 21.47
C ASN A 116 3.20 -7.23 20.78
N SER A 117 3.30 -7.31 19.44
CA SER A 117 3.92 -6.27 18.61
C SER A 117 5.34 -5.85 19.03
N MET A 118 6.08 -6.74 19.70
CA MET A 118 7.37 -6.44 20.32
C MET A 118 8.35 -5.77 19.35
N PHE A 119 8.44 -6.30 18.12
CA PHE A 119 9.31 -5.80 17.05
C PHE A 119 8.54 -5.49 15.77
N LYS A 120 7.21 -5.37 15.85
CA LYS A 120 6.40 -5.06 14.67
C LYS A 120 6.94 -3.81 13.96
N GLY A 121 7.17 -3.91 12.64
CA GLY A 121 7.66 -2.80 11.82
C GLY A 121 9.14 -2.43 12.03
N CYS A 122 9.94 -3.30 12.71
CA CYS A 122 11.39 -3.12 12.81
C CYS A 122 12.07 -3.58 11.51
N LYS A 123 11.91 -2.79 10.45
CA LYS A 123 12.28 -3.18 9.08
C LYS A 123 13.77 -3.47 8.88
N SER A 124 14.66 -2.81 9.63
CA SER A 124 16.11 -2.98 9.50
C SER A 124 16.71 -4.04 10.43
N LEU A 125 15.89 -4.68 11.26
CA LEU A 125 16.35 -5.69 12.22
C LEU A 125 16.62 -7.02 11.50
N LYS A 126 17.90 -7.47 11.49
CA LYS A 126 18.31 -8.64 10.71
C LYS A 126 18.26 -9.95 11.49
N GLN A 127 18.41 -9.90 12.81
CA GLN A 127 18.40 -11.08 13.67
C GLN A 127 17.94 -10.76 15.08
N ILE A 128 17.39 -11.78 15.74
CA ILE A 128 17.02 -11.74 17.16
C ILE A 128 17.87 -12.79 17.90
N PRO A 129 18.66 -12.40 18.91
CA PRO A 129 19.38 -13.37 19.73
C PRO A 129 18.40 -14.31 20.43
N LYS A 130 18.62 -15.63 20.34
CA LYS A 130 17.82 -16.64 21.05
C LYS A 130 17.70 -16.32 22.54
N ALA A 131 18.80 -15.95 23.18
CA ALA A 131 18.86 -15.60 24.59
C ALA A 131 17.97 -14.40 24.96
N LEU A 132 17.62 -13.54 24.00
CA LEU A 132 16.67 -12.45 24.26
C LEU A 132 15.29 -13.00 24.68
N LEU A 133 14.72 -13.91 23.88
CA LEU A 133 13.45 -14.52 24.18
C LEU A 133 13.54 -15.47 25.38
N TRP A 134 14.62 -16.19 25.53
CA TRP A 134 14.86 -17.07 26.68
C TRP A 134 15.06 -16.31 28.00
N GLY A 135 15.38 -15.02 27.93
CA GLY A 135 15.40 -14.12 29.09
C GLY A 135 14.03 -13.70 29.60
N LEU A 136 12.96 -13.94 28.83
CA LEU A 136 11.60 -13.58 29.18
C LEU A 136 10.98 -14.59 30.16
N SER A 137 9.80 -14.27 30.71
CA SER A 137 9.04 -15.22 31.52
C SER A 137 8.69 -16.49 30.72
N PRO A 138 8.94 -17.71 31.24
CA PRO A 138 8.54 -18.94 30.56
C PRO A 138 7.03 -19.13 30.44
N LYS A 139 6.23 -18.27 31.08
CA LYS A 139 4.77 -18.22 30.98
C LYS A 139 4.27 -17.26 29.88
N THR A 140 5.18 -16.63 29.12
CA THR A 140 4.81 -15.72 28.04
C THR A 140 3.99 -16.47 26.99
N ALA A 141 2.81 -15.95 26.67
CA ALA A 141 1.85 -16.59 25.79
C ALA A 141 1.37 -15.71 24.63
N ASN A 142 1.55 -14.39 24.70
CA ASN A 142 1.07 -13.49 23.66
C ASN A 142 2.21 -13.06 22.72
N PHE A 143 2.26 -13.71 21.54
CA PHE A 143 3.19 -13.41 20.45
C PHE A 143 2.48 -12.79 19.23
N TYR A 144 1.26 -12.28 19.41
CA TYR A 144 0.51 -11.62 18.35
C TYR A 144 1.36 -10.51 17.70
N SER A 145 1.54 -10.58 16.36
CA SER A 145 2.33 -9.60 15.60
C SER A 145 3.77 -9.35 16.11
N ALA A 146 4.36 -10.30 16.86
CA ALA A 146 5.63 -10.06 17.56
C ALA A 146 6.77 -9.62 16.63
N PHE A 147 6.83 -10.18 15.41
CA PHE A 147 7.84 -9.87 14.39
C PHE A 147 7.20 -9.35 13.08
N GLU A 148 5.93 -8.94 13.12
CA GLU A 148 5.22 -8.43 11.94
C GLU A 148 6.02 -7.31 11.26
N GLN A 149 6.21 -7.42 9.92
CA GLN A 149 6.96 -6.46 9.10
C GLN A 149 8.42 -6.23 9.52
N CYS A 150 9.08 -7.23 10.09
CA CYS A 150 10.54 -7.26 10.21
C CYS A 150 11.15 -7.65 8.85
N GLU A 151 11.12 -6.73 7.89
CA GLU A 151 11.39 -7.02 6.48
C GLU A 151 12.81 -7.56 6.23
N SER A 152 13.81 -7.12 7.01
CA SER A 152 15.21 -7.55 6.90
C SER A 152 15.59 -8.73 7.81
N LEU A 153 14.63 -9.30 8.54
CA LEU A 153 14.88 -10.44 9.42
C LEU A 153 15.18 -11.69 8.59
N GLU A 154 16.44 -12.17 8.64
CA GLU A 154 16.94 -13.25 7.79
C GLU A 154 16.91 -14.62 8.48
N TYR A 155 17.13 -14.62 9.80
CA TYR A 155 17.29 -15.85 10.58
C TYR A 155 16.71 -15.74 11.98
N LEU A 156 16.09 -16.82 12.41
CA LEU A 156 15.69 -17.08 13.80
C LEU A 156 16.17 -18.48 14.20
N ASP A 157 16.58 -18.64 15.47
CA ASP A 157 16.97 -19.95 15.98
C ASP A 157 15.79 -20.94 15.90
N PRO A 158 15.96 -22.16 15.38
CA PRO A 158 14.88 -23.14 15.25
C PRO A 158 14.17 -23.45 16.57
N ASP A 159 14.89 -23.43 17.69
CA ASP A 159 14.35 -23.69 19.03
C ASP A 159 14.02 -22.40 19.79
N LEU A 160 13.75 -21.31 19.10
CA LEU A 160 13.48 -20.00 19.70
C LEU A 160 12.39 -20.04 20.77
N PHE A 161 11.39 -20.88 20.60
CA PHE A 161 10.24 -21.02 21.51
C PHE A 161 10.39 -22.12 22.55
N ALA A 162 11.51 -22.85 22.61
CA ALA A 162 11.69 -23.98 23.55
C ALA A 162 11.63 -23.58 25.03
N HIS A 163 11.84 -22.31 25.34
CA HIS A 163 11.76 -21.78 26.71
C HIS A 163 10.31 -21.69 27.26
N PHE A 164 9.30 -21.57 26.38
CA PHE A 164 7.94 -21.20 26.78
C PHE A 164 7.01 -22.40 27.09
N THR A 165 7.56 -23.47 27.63
CA THR A 165 6.82 -24.71 27.94
C THR A 165 5.73 -24.53 29.00
N GLN A 166 5.75 -23.46 29.79
CA GLN A 166 4.76 -23.13 30.80
C GLN A 166 3.68 -22.16 30.32
N ALA A 167 3.78 -21.69 29.08
CA ALA A 167 2.82 -20.77 28.46
C ALA A 167 1.47 -21.48 28.27
N GLN A 168 0.39 -20.76 28.57
CA GLN A 168 -0.98 -21.21 28.36
C GLN A 168 -1.72 -20.29 27.42
N LYS A 169 -2.55 -20.83 26.52
CA LYS A 169 -3.33 -20.04 25.57
C LYS A 169 -2.46 -19.15 24.68
N VAL A 170 -1.45 -19.76 24.06
CA VAL A 170 -0.50 -19.02 23.21
C VAL A 170 -1.19 -18.44 21.99
N SER A 171 -0.95 -17.16 21.69
CA SER A 171 -1.42 -16.48 20.48
C SER A 171 -0.27 -16.27 19.50
N LEU A 172 -0.42 -16.74 18.25
CA LEU A 172 0.58 -16.69 17.19
C LEU A 172 0.15 -15.87 15.97
N SER A 173 -1.10 -15.40 15.92
CA SER A 173 -1.63 -14.72 14.73
C SER A 173 -0.68 -13.59 14.26
N ARG A 174 -0.38 -13.53 12.94
CA ARG A 174 0.50 -12.55 12.30
C ARG A 174 1.94 -12.50 12.82
N ILE A 175 2.41 -13.55 13.50
CA ILE A 175 3.72 -13.50 14.19
C ILE A 175 4.86 -13.14 13.25
N PHE A 176 4.88 -13.66 12.00
CA PHE A 176 5.90 -13.39 10.98
C PHE A 176 5.33 -12.67 9.74
N TYR A 177 4.16 -12.05 9.85
CA TYR A 177 3.56 -11.32 8.73
C TYR A 177 4.53 -10.28 8.15
N GLY A 178 4.84 -10.38 6.85
CA GLY A 178 5.70 -9.42 6.14
C GLY A 178 7.21 -9.52 6.46
N CYS A 179 7.68 -10.64 7.03
CA CYS A 179 9.12 -10.91 7.20
C CYS A 179 9.74 -11.36 5.86
N LYS A 180 9.92 -10.42 4.93
CA LYS A 180 10.27 -10.69 3.54
C LYS A 180 11.56 -11.49 3.34
N SER A 181 12.57 -11.25 4.17
CA SER A 181 13.91 -11.86 4.05
C SER A 181 14.05 -13.16 4.83
N LEU A 182 13.05 -13.58 5.61
CA LEU A 182 13.12 -14.75 6.46
C LEU A 182 13.08 -16.02 5.62
N LYS A 183 14.15 -16.83 5.68
CA LYS A 183 14.31 -18.05 4.87
C LYS A 183 13.72 -19.29 5.54
N THR A 184 13.78 -19.35 6.85
CA THR A 184 13.26 -20.45 7.69
C THR A 184 12.58 -19.87 8.91
N VAL A 185 11.63 -20.61 9.48
CA VAL A 185 10.90 -20.21 10.69
C VAL A 185 11.19 -21.16 11.84
N PRO A 186 11.19 -20.70 13.10
CA PRO A 186 11.34 -21.57 14.26
C PRO A 186 10.12 -22.47 14.43
N THR A 187 10.32 -23.64 15.05
CA THR A 187 9.24 -24.56 15.39
C THR A 187 8.39 -24.07 16.57
N PHE A 188 7.10 -24.35 16.53
CA PHE A 188 6.15 -24.11 17.62
C PHE A 188 5.87 -25.36 18.46
N LYS A 189 6.56 -26.48 18.20
CA LYS A 189 6.32 -27.77 18.89
C LYS A 189 6.41 -27.72 20.42
N TYR A 190 7.11 -26.74 20.95
CA TYR A 190 7.27 -26.55 22.40
C TYR A 190 6.09 -25.82 23.06
N LEU A 191 5.22 -25.21 22.28
CA LEU A 191 4.13 -24.35 22.76
C LEU A 191 2.87 -25.18 23.00
N ASN A 192 2.15 -24.83 24.07
CA ASN A 192 0.78 -25.29 24.23
C ASN A 192 -0.15 -24.38 23.42
N LEU A 193 -0.54 -24.86 22.24
CA LEU A 193 -1.37 -24.12 21.28
C LEU A 193 -2.87 -24.29 21.54
N TYR A 194 -3.26 -25.13 22.50
CA TYR A 194 -4.67 -25.27 22.88
C TYR A 194 -5.23 -23.94 23.39
N ASN A 195 -5.94 -23.26 22.52
CA ASN A 195 -6.54 -21.96 22.79
C ASN A 195 -7.79 -21.80 21.92
N ASP A 196 -8.91 -21.46 22.55
CA ASP A 196 -10.17 -21.18 21.86
C ASP A 196 -10.09 -19.99 20.88
N GLN A 197 -9.08 -19.14 21.01
CA GLN A 197 -8.87 -17.93 20.23
C GLN A 197 -7.74 -18.09 19.19
N ASN A 198 -7.09 -19.26 19.11
CA ASN A 198 -5.96 -19.42 18.21
C ASN A 198 -6.46 -19.53 16.77
N GLU A 199 -6.08 -18.59 15.96
CA GLU A 199 -6.22 -18.61 14.50
C GLU A 199 -4.85 -18.77 13.88
N PHE A 200 -4.71 -19.73 12.94
CA PHE A 200 -3.48 -19.93 12.16
C PHE A 200 -3.43 -19.03 10.93
N SER A 201 -4.37 -18.09 10.87
CA SER A 201 -4.42 -17.11 9.75
C SER A 201 -3.22 -16.16 9.78
N MET A 202 -2.72 -15.84 8.59
CA MET A 202 -1.67 -14.84 8.36
C MET A 202 -0.34 -15.10 9.09
N LEU A 203 -0.03 -16.36 9.48
CA LEU A 203 1.22 -16.67 10.20
C LEU A 203 2.46 -16.21 9.44
N PHE A 204 2.50 -16.50 8.11
CA PHE A 204 3.67 -16.31 7.26
C PHE A 204 3.37 -15.42 6.05
N THR A 205 2.23 -14.71 6.05
CA THR A 205 1.87 -13.82 4.93
C THR A 205 3.03 -12.88 4.59
N GLY A 206 3.44 -12.86 3.31
CA GLY A 206 4.49 -11.97 2.83
C GLY A 206 5.92 -12.36 3.25
N CYS A 207 6.15 -13.60 3.70
CA CYS A 207 7.49 -14.14 3.89
C CYS A 207 8.06 -14.58 2.53
N GLU A 208 8.42 -13.60 1.70
CA GLU A 208 8.75 -13.84 0.27
C GLU A 208 9.95 -14.78 0.07
N SER A 209 10.92 -14.77 1.00
CA SER A 209 12.12 -15.60 0.95
C SER A 209 12.00 -16.92 1.71
N LEU A 210 10.85 -17.23 2.30
CA LEU A 210 10.64 -18.47 3.05
C LEU A 210 10.73 -19.67 2.11
N GLU A 211 11.71 -20.54 2.32
CA GLU A 211 12.02 -21.67 1.44
C GLU A 211 11.39 -22.98 1.93
N GLN A 212 11.25 -23.15 3.25
CA GLN A 212 10.77 -24.39 3.84
C GLN A 212 10.15 -24.16 5.23
N ILE A 213 9.24 -25.04 5.61
CA ILE A 213 8.63 -25.13 6.93
C ILE A 213 9.26 -26.32 7.68
N PRO A 214 9.58 -26.21 8.98
CA PRO A 214 10.06 -27.33 9.77
C PRO A 214 9.08 -28.51 9.79
N GLU A 215 9.58 -29.74 9.69
CA GLU A 215 8.75 -30.95 9.77
C GLU A 215 8.04 -31.07 11.12
N ASP A 216 8.67 -30.60 12.20
CA ASP A 216 8.14 -30.61 13.56
C ASP A 216 7.54 -29.26 13.98
N MET A 217 6.90 -28.54 13.02
CA MET A 217 6.36 -27.20 13.25
C MET A 217 5.40 -27.17 14.44
N PHE A 218 4.51 -28.14 14.54
CA PHE A 218 3.48 -28.22 15.58
C PHE A 218 3.58 -29.53 16.38
N ASN A 219 3.02 -29.51 17.57
CA ASN A 219 2.73 -30.70 18.37
C ASN A 219 1.21 -31.00 18.37
N GLU A 220 0.81 -32.09 19.00
CA GLU A 220 -0.58 -32.51 19.06
C GLU A 220 -1.54 -31.51 19.69
N SER A 221 -1.05 -30.52 20.47
CA SER A 221 -1.93 -29.50 21.05
C SER A 221 -2.60 -28.61 20.00
N ALA A 222 -2.00 -28.51 18.81
CA ALA A 222 -2.58 -27.76 17.70
C ALA A 222 -3.86 -28.44 17.16
N LYS A 223 -3.96 -29.78 17.19
CA LYS A 223 -5.17 -30.54 16.81
C LYS A 223 -6.39 -30.18 17.69
N LEU A 224 -6.13 -29.75 18.91
CA LEU A 224 -7.17 -29.39 19.85
C LEU A 224 -7.75 -27.99 19.62
N CYS A 225 -7.17 -27.21 18.71
CA CYS A 225 -7.65 -25.87 18.35
C CYS A 225 -8.88 -25.95 17.41
N ILE A 226 -9.91 -26.70 17.80
CA ILE A 226 -11.11 -26.99 16.98
C ILE A 226 -11.94 -25.76 16.59
N ARG A 227 -11.66 -24.60 17.19
CA ARG A 227 -12.24 -23.30 16.79
C ARG A 227 -11.41 -22.56 15.76
N ALA A 228 -10.19 -22.98 15.48
CA ALA A 228 -9.33 -22.44 14.44
C ALA A 228 -9.80 -22.91 13.04
N LYS A 229 -10.97 -22.40 12.62
CA LYS A 229 -11.65 -22.81 11.38
C LYS A 229 -11.06 -22.19 10.13
N ARG A 230 -10.05 -21.34 10.25
CA ARG A 230 -9.53 -20.52 9.16
C ARG A 230 -8.02 -20.64 9.03
N LEU A 231 -7.59 -20.88 7.82
CA LEU A 231 -6.18 -20.78 7.40
C LEU A 231 -5.96 -19.61 6.42
N GLY A 232 -6.89 -18.67 6.38
CA GLY A 232 -6.88 -17.58 5.43
C GLY A 232 -5.55 -16.81 5.45
N SER A 233 -4.98 -16.63 4.26
CA SER A 233 -3.72 -15.90 4.03
C SER A 233 -2.49 -16.46 4.78
N THR A 234 -2.51 -17.70 5.30
CA THR A 234 -1.41 -18.24 6.12
C THR A 234 -0.05 -18.15 5.41
N PHE A 235 0.00 -18.52 4.13
CA PHE A 235 1.22 -18.51 3.29
C PHE A 235 1.14 -17.49 2.14
N MET A 236 0.18 -16.59 2.15
CA MET A 236 0.02 -15.61 1.07
C MET A 236 1.34 -14.88 0.78
N ASN A 237 1.75 -14.85 -0.51
CA ASN A 237 3.00 -14.27 -1.00
C ASN A 237 4.30 -14.90 -0.42
N CYS A 238 4.28 -16.18 -0.03
CA CYS A 238 5.50 -16.94 0.25
C CYS A 238 6.11 -17.43 -1.07
N LYS A 239 6.70 -16.54 -1.86
CA LYS A 239 7.10 -16.78 -3.25
C LYS A 239 8.15 -17.88 -3.42
N SER A 240 9.05 -18.04 -2.43
CA SER A 240 10.15 -19.02 -2.46
C SER A 240 9.80 -20.36 -1.84
N LEU A 241 8.60 -20.49 -1.23
CA LEU A 241 8.17 -21.71 -0.55
C LEU A 241 7.86 -22.81 -1.58
N LYS A 242 8.65 -23.89 -1.53
CA LYS A 242 8.52 -25.01 -2.49
C LYS A 242 7.62 -26.14 -1.98
N THR A 243 7.80 -26.48 -0.71
CA THR A 243 7.09 -27.59 -0.09
C THR A 243 6.67 -27.27 1.34
N ILE A 244 5.58 -27.88 1.77
CA ILE A 244 5.10 -27.84 3.16
C ILE A 244 5.03 -29.30 3.62
N PRO A 245 5.69 -29.68 4.71
CA PRO A 245 5.70 -31.06 5.19
C PRO A 245 4.30 -31.58 5.50
N GLU A 246 4.03 -32.86 5.27
CA GLU A 246 2.75 -33.47 5.57
C GLU A 246 2.45 -33.39 7.08
N SER A 247 3.48 -33.52 7.92
CA SER A 247 3.41 -33.38 9.38
C SER A 247 2.85 -32.01 9.85
N PHE A 248 3.03 -30.95 9.05
CA PHE A 248 2.40 -29.64 9.32
C PHE A 248 0.88 -29.78 9.35
N TRP A 249 0.32 -30.46 8.33
CA TRP A 249 -1.13 -30.64 8.16
C TRP A 249 -1.70 -31.63 9.14
N GLU A 250 -0.98 -32.73 9.40
CA GLU A 250 -1.40 -33.78 10.33
C GLU A 250 -1.59 -33.29 11.76
N ASN A 251 -0.89 -32.26 12.14
CA ASN A 251 -1.01 -31.62 13.47
C ASN A 251 -2.05 -30.48 13.52
N LEU A 252 -2.79 -30.23 12.44
CA LEU A 252 -3.89 -29.25 12.42
C LEU A 252 -5.27 -29.94 12.51
N PRO A 253 -6.30 -29.24 12.99
CA PRO A 253 -7.67 -29.77 13.13
C PRO A 253 -8.40 -29.71 11.78
N LEU A 254 -7.92 -30.45 10.77
CA LEU A 254 -8.41 -30.37 9.37
C LEU A 254 -9.94 -30.57 9.24
N ASP A 255 -10.54 -31.43 10.07
CA ASP A 255 -11.99 -31.67 10.07
C ASP A 255 -12.83 -30.44 10.47
N TYR A 256 -12.21 -29.42 11.02
CA TYR A 256 -12.87 -28.19 11.45
C TYR A 256 -12.54 -26.98 10.56
N ILE A 257 -11.58 -27.12 9.63
CA ILE A 257 -11.21 -26.04 8.71
C ILE A 257 -12.34 -25.84 7.69
N VAL A 258 -12.79 -24.61 7.55
CA VAL A 258 -13.89 -24.23 6.65
C VAL A 258 -13.51 -23.12 5.65
N GLU A 259 -12.38 -22.44 5.87
CA GLU A 259 -11.92 -21.36 4.99
C GLU A 259 -10.42 -21.48 4.68
N LEU A 260 -10.09 -21.40 3.38
CA LEU A 260 -8.74 -21.38 2.82
C LEU A 260 -8.49 -20.14 1.96
N ASN A 261 -9.34 -19.12 2.08
CA ASN A 261 -9.22 -17.92 1.24
C ASN A 261 -7.80 -17.31 1.33
N TYR A 262 -7.22 -17.03 0.16
CA TYR A 262 -5.86 -16.49 0.01
C TYR A 262 -4.73 -17.33 0.63
N THR A 263 -4.97 -18.58 1.07
CA THR A 263 -3.99 -19.32 1.88
C THR A 263 -2.63 -19.44 1.20
N PHE A 264 -2.60 -19.75 -0.09
CA PHE A 264 -1.38 -19.88 -0.90
C PHE A 264 -1.28 -18.86 -2.03
N ASN A 265 -2.13 -17.82 -2.00
CA ASN A 265 -2.10 -16.79 -3.04
C ASN A 265 -0.68 -16.24 -3.21
N GLY A 266 -0.14 -16.28 -4.45
CA GLY A 266 1.20 -15.79 -4.76
C GLY A 266 2.37 -16.70 -4.32
N CYS A 267 2.11 -17.96 -3.94
CA CYS A 267 3.16 -18.97 -3.67
C CYS A 267 3.69 -19.54 -4.98
N SER A 268 4.39 -18.74 -5.76
CA SER A 268 4.79 -19.08 -7.13
C SER A 268 5.73 -20.29 -7.27
N SER A 269 6.43 -20.66 -6.20
CA SER A 269 7.33 -21.84 -6.19
C SER A 269 6.71 -23.10 -5.58
N LEU A 270 5.49 -23.02 -5.01
CA LEU A 270 4.84 -24.15 -4.34
C LEU A 270 4.50 -25.27 -5.32
N THR A 271 4.93 -26.49 -5.02
CA THR A 271 4.70 -27.67 -5.86
C THR A 271 3.50 -28.49 -5.39
N SER A 272 2.97 -29.32 -6.28
CA SER A 272 1.82 -30.21 -6.02
C SER A 272 2.08 -31.24 -4.91
N GLU A 273 3.33 -31.64 -4.68
CA GLU A 273 3.71 -32.63 -3.66
C GLU A 273 3.27 -32.24 -2.25
N SER A 274 3.15 -30.94 -1.99
CA SER A 274 2.76 -30.39 -0.69
C SER A 274 1.28 -30.36 -0.42
N LEU A 275 0.45 -30.71 -1.41
CA LEU A 275 -1.00 -30.44 -1.40
C LEU A 275 -1.86 -31.67 -1.06
N GLY A 276 -1.25 -32.80 -0.68
CA GLY A 276 -1.96 -34.03 -0.32
C GLY A 276 -3.04 -33.85 0.74
N PHE A 277 -2.92 -32.88 1.63
CA PHE A 277 -3.91 -32.60 2.67
C PHE A 277 -5.27 -32.12 2.13
N ILE A 278 -5.34 -31.63 0.90
CA ILE A 278 -6.58 -31.08 0.29
C ILE A 278 -7.67 -32.15 0.19
N ASN A 279 -7.29 -33.42 -0.04
CA ASN A 279 -8.24 -34.53 -0.10
C ASN A 279 -8.94 -34.79 1.26
N LYS A 280 -8.30 -34.39 2.38
CA LYS A 280 -8.83 -34.53 3.74
C LYS A 280 -9.77 -33.36 4.13
N LEU A 281 -9.78 -32.26 3.36
CA LEU A 281 -10.57 -31.06 3.64
C LEU A 281 -12.00 -31.20 3.08
N THR A 282 -12.90 -31.81 3.84
CA THR A 282 -14.29 -32.04 3.40
C THR A 282 -15.25 -30.92 3.80
N LYS A 283 -14.88 -29.99 4.67
CA LYS A 283 -15.76 -28.94 5.19
C LYS A 283 -15.43 -27.53 4.69
N VAL A 284 -14.42 -27.41 3.85
CA VAL A 284 -14.02 -26.10 3.33
C VAL A 284 -15.02 -25.65 2.26
N TYR A 285 -15.63 -24.49 2.51
CA TYR A 285 -16.55 -23.85 1.56
C TYR A 285 -15.96 -22.58 0.93
N ASN A 286 -14.95 -21.96 1.54
CA ASN A 286 -14.35 -20.75 1.02
C ASN A 286 -12.94 -21.01 0.49
N TRP A 287 -12.84 -21.18 -0.84
CA TRP A 287 -11.62 -21.40 -1.60
C TRP A 287 -11.13 -20.15 -2.33
N SER A 288 -11.82 -18.99 -2.15
CA SER A 288 -11.52 -17.78 -2.92
C SER A 288 -10.04 -17.43 -2.85
N TYR A 289 -9.41 -17.29 -4.02
CA TYR A 289 -8.00 -16.98 -4.20
C TYR A 289 -7.02 -17.95 -3.51
N ALA A 290 -7.45 -19.17 -3.18
CA ALA A 290 -6.66 -20.10 -2.35
C ALA A 290 -5.28 -20.40 -2.93
N PHE A 291 -5.19 -20.62 -4.26
CA PHE A 291 -3.96 -20.95 -5.00
C PHE A 291 -3.66 -19.94 -6.11
N LYS A 292 -4.29 -18.77 -6.07
CA LYS A 292 -4.06 -17.77 -7.11
C LYS A 292 -2.56 -17.51 -7.29
N ASP A 293 -2.10 -17.45 -8.56
CA ASP A 293 -0.70 -17.21 -8.95
C ASP A 293 0.32 -18.25 -8.43
N CYS A 294 -0.13 -19.49 -8.11
CA CYS A 294 0.73 -20.63 -7.80
C CYS A 294 1.19 -21.33 -9.07
N VAL A 295 2.08 -20.70 -9.82
CA VAL A 295 2.46 -21.15 -11.16
C VAL A 295 3.22 -22.48 -11.21
N SER A 296 3.76 -22.97 -10.10
CA SER A 296 4.49 -24.25 -10.03
C SER A 296 3.62 -25.45 -9.67
N ILE A 297 2.34 -25.23 -9.34
CA ILE A 297 1.39 -26.33 -9.12
C ILE A 297 1.00 -26.93 -10.47
N THR A 298 1.16 -28.26 -10.60
CA THR A 298 0.84 -29.02 -11.82
C THR A 298 -0.41 -29.89 -11.66
N THR A 299 -0.69 -30.37 -10.44
CA THR A 299 -1.85 -31.22 -10.15
C THR A 299 -2.41 -30.87 -8.76
N LEU A 300 -3.70 -31.12 -8.55
CA LEU A 300 -4.34 -31.09 -7.24
C LEU A 300 -4.87 -32.49 -6.91
N PRO A 301 -4.80 -32.93 -5.64
CA PRO A 301 -5.27 -34.25 -5.26
C PRO A 301 -6.79 -34.34 -5.30
N GLU A 302 -7.28 -35.50 -5.73
CA GLU A 302 -8.70 -35.83 -5.69
C GLU A 302 -9.10 -36.42 -4.33
N ALA A 303 -10.32 -36.20 -3.91
CA ALA A 303 -10.89 -36.83 -2.72
C ALA A 303 -11.66 -38.07 -3.07
N GLU A 304 -11.45 -39.17 -2.33
CA GLU A 304 -12.30 -40.37 -2.45
C GLU A 304 -13.52 -40.20 -1.52
N ILE A 305 -14.71 -40.36 -2.10
CA ILE A 305 -15.98 -40.40 -1.36
C ILE A 305 -16.71 -41.72 -1.72
N GLU A 306 -17.63 -42.12 -0.87
CA GLU A 306 -18.49 -43.30 -1.13
C GLU A 306 -19.89 -42.81 -1.49
N VAL A 307 -20.31 -43.09 -2.75
CA VAL A 307 -21.62 -42.72 -3.29
C VAL A 307 -22.34 -44.01 -3.64
N ASP A 308 -23.48 -44.29 -3.04
CA ASP A 308 -24.31 -45.46 -3.24
C ASP A 308 -23.54 -46.80 -3.07
N GLY A 309 -22.52 -46.81 -2.20
CA GLY A 309 -21.68 -47.97 -1.91
C GLY A 309 -20.49 -48.16 -2.86
N GLU A 310 -20.29 -47.25 -3.81
CA GLU A 310 -19.14 -47.22 -4.72
C GLU A 310 -18.18 -46.09 -4.37
N LYS A 311 -16.87 -46.38 -4.49
CA LYS A 311 -15.83 -45.34 -4.31
C LYS A 311 -15.73 -44.47 -5.56
N VAL A 312 -15.90 -43.14 -5.37
CA VAL A 312 -15.81 -42.15 -6.42
C VAL A 312 -14.65 -41.19 -6.08
N SER A 313 -13.75 -40.99 -7.07
CA SER A 313 -12.72 -39.95 -6.99
C SER A 313 -13.29 -38.62 -7.49
N VAL A 314 -13.21 -37.59 -6.65
CA VAL A 314 -13.81 -36.29 -6.93
C VAL A 314 -12.74 -35.23 -6.94
N SER A 315 -12.56 -34.54 -8.08
CA SER A 315 -11.66 -33.41 -8.19
C SER A 315 -12.14 -32.24 -7.33
N LEU A 316 -11.22 -31.33 -7.00
CA LEU A 316 -11.59 -30.10 -6.26
C LEU A 316 -12.68 -29.32 -7.01
N PHE A 317 -12.64 -29.30 -8.34
CA PHE A 317 -13.52 -28.51 -9.21
C PHE A 317 -14.91 -29.12 -9.37
N ASP A 318 -15.06 -30.41 -9.06
CA ASP A 318 -16.33 -31.14 -9.14
C ASP A 318 -17.08 -31.19 -7.79
N ARG A 319 -16.51 -30.68 -6.72
CA ARG A 319 -17.11 -30.74 -5.37
C ARG A 319 -18.48 -30.06 -5.29
N GLU A 320 -18.78 -29.11 -6.14
CA GLU A 320 -20.12 -28.48 -6.22
C GLU A 320 -21.21 -29.49 -6.57
N ASN A 321 -20.85 -30.55 -7.36
CA ASN A 321 -21.76 -31.60 -7.73
C ASN A 321 -22.01 -32.65 -6.62
N TYR A 322 -21.22 -32.58 -5.55
CA TYR A 322 -21.24 -33.49 -4.40
C TYR A 322 -21.39 -32.76 -3.06
N GLN A 323 -22.22 -31.70 -2.99
CA GLN A 323 -22.33 -30.83 -1.83
C GLN A 323 -22.68 -31.56 -0.52
N ASP A 324 -23.44 -32.64 -0.59
CA ASP A 324 -23.81 -33.45 0.59
C ASP A 324 -22.59 -34.09 1.26
N TYR A 325 -21.51 -34.32 0.49
CA TYR A 325 -20.25 -34.90 0.96
C TYR A 325 -19.22 -33.83 1.34
N PHE A 326 -19.35 -32.63 0.75
CA PHE A 326 -18.41 -31.53 0.95
C PHE A 326 -19.14 -30.29 1.43
N ALA A 327 -18.69 -29.72 2.54
CA ALA A 327 -19.17 -28.46 3.11
C ALA A 327 -20.67 -28.35 3.45
N GLY A 328 -21.56 -29.09 2.81
CA GLY A 328 -23.03 -29.03 3.00
C GLY A 328 -23.65 -27.68 2.64
N ARG A 329 -23.00 -26.86 1.82
CA ARG A 329 -23.42 -25.53 1.39
C ARG A 329 -22.66 -25.09 0.14
N SER A 330 -23.12 -24.00 -0.52
CA SER A 330 -22.47 -23.44 -1.70
C SER A 330 -21.01 -23.11 -1.45
N LEU A 331 -20.15 -23.44 -2.42
CA LEU A 331 -18.73 -23.14 -2.39
C LEU A 331 -18.48 -21.70 -2.89
N ASN A 332 -17.57 -20.99 -2.25
CA ASN A 332 -16.99 -19.78 -2.79
C ASN A 332 -15.67 -20.14 -3.46
N THR A 333 -15.69 -20.19 -4.78
CA THR A 333 -14.60 -20.69 -5.62
C THR A 333 -13.82 -19.58 -6.31
N ARG A 334 -14.23 -18.32 -6.12
CA ARG A 334 -13.74 -17.14 -6.83
C ARG A 334 -12.23 -17.13 -6.98
N ASP A 335 -11.77 -17.21 -8.24
CA ASP A 335 -10.36 -17.13 -8.62
C ASP A 335 -9.43 -18.08 -7.84
N ALA A 336 -9.96 -19.21 -7.38
CA ALA A 336 -9.24 -20.13 -6.49
C ALA A 336 -7.90 -20.60 -7.06
N VAL A 337 -7.84 -20.81 -8.39
CA VAL A 337 -6.63 -21.23 -9.11
C VAL A 337 -6.22 -20.25 -10.22
N ALA A 338 -6.74 -19.03 -10.21
CA ALA A 338 -6.38 -18.04 -11.21
C ALA A 338 -4.87 -17.86 -11.28
N GLY A 339 -4.30 -17.86 -12.50
CA GLY A 339 -2.86 -17.76 -12.71
C GLY A 339 -2.05 -19.04 -12.47
N CYS A 340 -2.68 -20.18 -12.13
CA CYS A 340 -2.01 -21.48 -12.02
C CYS A 340 -1.80 -22.10 -13.42
N VAL A 341 -1.06 -21.43 -14.27
CA VAL A 341 -0.97 -21.72 -15.71
C VAL A 341 -0.40 -23.11 -16.07
N ASN A 342 0.28 -23.77 -15.14
CA ASN A 342 0.83 -25.11 -15.31
C ASN A 342 -0.06 -26.22 -14.70
N LEU A 343 -1.18 -25.85 -14.08
CA LEU A 343 -2.11 -26.80 -13.50
C LEU A 343 -2.81 -27.61 -14.59
N GLU A 344 -2.83 -28.94 -14.46
CA GLU A 344 -3.51 -29.82 -15.39
C GLU A 344 -4.98 -29.43 -15.53
N GLY A 345 -5.42 -29.26 -16.75
CA GLY A 345 -6.79 -28.85 -17.06
C GLY A 345 -7.07 -27.37 -16.92
N TYR A 346 -6.07 -26.52 -16.55
CA TYR A 346 -6.24 -25.08 -16.36
C TYR A 346 -6.91 -24.39 -17.55
N TYR A 347 -6.56 -24.82 -18.78
CA TYR A 347 -7.03 -24.18 -20.01
C TYR A 347 -8.25 -24.85 -20.63
N ASP A 348 -8.49 -26.13 -20.35
CA ASP A 348 -9.46 -26.96 -21.08
C ASP A 348 -10.43 -27.75 -20.21
N LYS A 349 -10.31 -27.71 -18.89
CA LYS A 349 -11.19 -28.45 -17.96
C LYS A 349 -11.63 -27.63 -16.76
N ILE A 350 -10.76 -26.73 -16.23
CA ILE A 350 -11.08 -25.99 -15.02
C ILE A 350 -11.93 -24.77 -15.36
N PRO A 351 -13.16 -24.68 -14.81
CA PRO A 351 -14.09 -23.60 -15.11
C PRO A 351 -13.57 -22.20 -14.69
N GLN A 352 -14.05 -21.18 -15.37
CA GLN A 352 -13.75 -19.76 -15.03
C GLN A 352 -14.21 -19.39 -13.63
N SER A 353 -15.27 -20.00 -13.11
CA SER A 353 -15.73 -19.80 -11.72
C SER A 353 -14.68 -20.16 -10.68
N TRP A 354 -13.76 -21.06 -11.00
CA TRP A 354 -12.59 -21.44 -10.20
C TRP A 354 -11.33 -20.64 -10.55
N GLY A 355 -11.40 -19.75 -11.57
CA GLY A 355 -10.26 -19.00 -12.08
C GLY A 355 -9.43 -19.77 -13.12
N GLY A 356 -9.93 -20.89 -13.65
CA GLY A 356 -9.40 -21.54 -14.85
C GLY A 356 -9.74 -20.75 -16.11
N CYS A 357 -9.33 -21.26 -17.26
CA CYS A 357 -9.56 -20.60 -18.54
C CYS A 357 -10.52 -21.34 -19.45
N TRP A 358 -11.09 -22.43 -18.94
CA TRP A 358 -12.03 -23.22 -19.74
C TRP A 358 -13.37 -22.50 -19.86
N ASP A 359 -13.69 -22.11 -21.08
CA ASP A 359 -14.96 -21.49 -21.49
C ASP A 359 -15.84 -22.45 -22.33
N GLY A 360 -15.50 -23.76 -22.31
CA GLY A 360 -16.15 -24.77 -23.17
C GLY A 360 -15.51 -24.92 -24.55
N THR A 361 -14.40 -24.18 -24.81
CA THR A 361 -13.68 -24.27 -26.11
C THR A 361 -12.27 -24.83 -25.93
N THR A 362 -11.74 -25.47 -27.01
CA THR A 362 -10.36 -25.93 -27.08
C THR A 362 -9.53 -25.10 -28.07
N SER A 363 -10.02 -23.91 -28.42
CA SER A 363 -9.46 -23.08 -29.48
C SER A 363 -8.37 -22.15 -28.97
N LYS A 364 -7.58 -21.59 -29.90
CA LYS A 364 -6.67 -20.47 -29.62
C LYS A 364 -7.44 -19.28 -29.03
N PRO A 365 -6.78 -18.44 -28.19
CA PRO A 365 -7.44 -17.26 -27.67
C PRO A 365 -7.85 -16.32 -28.80
N VAL A 366 -8.96 -15.65 -28.62
CA VAL A 366 -9.41 -14.57 -29.50
C VAL A 366 -9.45 -13.30 -28.66
N ILE A 367 -8.94 -12.20 -29.22
CA ILE A 367 -8.98 -10.87 -28.57
C ILE A 367 -9.54 -9.88 -29.57
N THR A 368 -10.39 -9.00 -29.08
CA THR A 368 -10.88 -7.83 -29.80
C THR A 368 -10.76 -6.60 -28.93
N VAL A 369 -10.47 -5.46 -29.56
CA VAL A 369 -10.39 -4.18 -28.90
C VAL A 369 -11.28 -3.21 -29.66
N ASN A 370 -12.11 -2.48 -28.94
CA ASN A 370 -12.91 -1.39 -29.47
C ASN A 370 -12.66 -0.13 -28.65
N SER A 371 -12.86 1.03 -29.22
CA SER A 371 -12.66 2.29 -28.53
C SER A 371 -13.89 3.20 -28.55
N SER A 372 -14.07 3.94 -27.50
CA SER A 372 -15.11 4.97 -27.37
C SER A 372 -14.54 6.19 -26.65
N TYR A 373 -15.35 7.24 -26.58
CA TYR A 373 -15.04 8.38 -25.73
C TYR A 373 -16.07 8.44 -24.59
N PRO A 374 -15.61 8.72 -23.36
CA PRO A 374 -16.51 9.19 -22.33
C PRO A 374 -17.23 10.46 -22.79
N GLU A 375 -18.50 10.65 -22.41
CA GLU A 375 -19.31 11.76 -22.85
C GLU A 375 -18.64 13.11 -22.52
N GLY A 376 -18.42 13.94 -23.54
CA GLY A 376 -17.81 15.26 -23.40
C GLY A 376 -16.29 15.27 -23.13
N GLU A 377 -15.61 14.13 -23.09
CA GLU A 377 -14.21 14.02 -22.65
C GLU A 377 -13.24 13.55 -23.75
N GLY A 378 -13.71 13.39 -24.99
CA GLY A 378 -12.90 12.80 -26.08
C GLY A 378 -11.61 13.54 -26.44
N TYR A 379 -11.43 14.76 -25.97
CA TYR A 379 -10.21 15.54 -26.24
C TYR A 379 -9.01 15.15 -25.33
N TYR A 380 -9.25 14.36 -24.26
CA TYR A 380 -8.19 13.85 -23.40
C TYR A 380 -8.44 12.43 -22.89
N CYS A 381 -9.67 11.90 -23.01
CA CYS A 381 -10.01 10.55 -22.58
C CYS A 381 -10.32 9.64 -23.76
N ILE A 382 -9.88 8.40 -23.65
CA ILE A 382 -10.27 7.30 -24.54
C ILE A 382 -10.53 6.07 -23.69
N ASP A 383 -11.69 5.45 -23.86
CA ASP A 383 -12.00 4.16 -23.28
C ASP A 383 -11.77 3.07 -24.32
N PHE A 384 -10.93 2.09 -23.98
CA PHE A 384 -10.70 0.91 -24.79
C PHE A 384 -11.37 -0.29 -24.12
N ASN A 385 -12.34 -0.89 -24.79
CA ASN A 385 -12.98 -2.11 -24.32
C ASN A 385 -12.30 -3.33 -24.94
N VAL A 386 -11.73 -4.18 -24.11
CA VAL A 386 -11.01 -5.40 -24.46
C VAL A 386 -11.93 -6.59 -24.18
N LYS A 387 -12.23 -7.38 -25.19
CA LYS A 387 -12.95 -8.65 -25.06
C LYS A 387 -12.09 -9.79 -25.54
N GLY A 388 -12.15 -10.88 -24.82
CA GLY A 388 -11.42 -12.09 -25.12
C GLY A 388 -12.32 -13.32 -25.06
N GLN A 389 -11.80 -14.41 -25.60
CA GLN A 389 -12.35 -15.74 -25.47
C GLN A 389 -11.20 -16.70 -25.29
N ALA A 390 -11.26 -17.57 -24.28
CA ALA A 390 -10.21 -18.53 -23.93
C ALA A 390 -8.83 -17.86 -23.64
N VAL A 391 -8.82 -16.64 -23.10
CA VAL A 391 -7.60 -15.90 -22.75
C VAL A 391 -7.17 -16.27 -21.34
N ALA A 392 -6.00 -16.91 -21.22
CA ALA A 392 -5.41 -17.35 -19.95
C ALA A 392 -4.42 -16.35 -19.34
N GLU A 393 -3.76 -15.61 -20.20
CA GLU A 393 -2.81 -14.57 -19.81
C GLU A 393 -2.89 -13.46 -20.86
N ALA A 394 -2.88 -12.21 -20.41
CA ALA A 394 -2.93 -11.05 -21.30
C ALA A 394 -2.01 -9.92 -20.83
N TYR A 395 -1.55 -9.13 -21.80
CA TYR A 395 -0.78 -7.92 -21.63
C TYR A 395 -1.39 -6.81 -22.47
N TYR A 396 -1.24 -5.56 -22.04
CA TYR A 396 -1.58 -4.40 -22.84
C TYR A 396 -0.41 -3.43 -22.93
N TYR A 397 -0.29 -2.74 -24.07
CA TYR A 397 0.64 -1.67 -24.29
C TYR A 397 -0.09 -0.51 -24.92
N LEU A 398 -0.14 0.63 -24.23
CA LEU A 398 -0.74 1.88 -24.70
C LEU A 398 0.34 2.94 -24.87
N SER A 399 0.36 3.61 -26.00
CA SER A 399 1.23 4.75 -26.24
C SER A 399 0.72 5.62 -27.39
N ALA A 400 1.34 6.79 -27.60
CA ALA A 400 1.11 7.57 -28.82
C ALA A 400 1.56 6.75 -30.05
N LYS A 401 0.74 6.74 -31.09
CA LYS A 401 1.00 5.93 -32.30
C LYS A 401 2.35 6.28 -32.94
N THR A 402 2.72 7.55 -32.96
CA THR A 402 4.02 8.02 -33.49
C THR A 402 5.22 7.44 -32.74
N LEU A 403 5.12 7.25 -31.41
CA LEU A 403 6.18 6.62 -30.62
C LEU A 403 6.25 5.12 -30.88
N VAL A 404 5.08 4.47 -30.98
CA VAL A 404 5.02 3.05 -31.34
C VAL A 404 5.69 2.81 -32.68
N ASP A 405 5.41 3.63 -33.69
CA ASP A 405 6.02 3.50 -35.02
C ASP A 405 7.55 3.66 -35.01
N GLN A 406 8.08 4.49 -34.12
CA GLN A 406 9.53 4.66 -33.95
C GLN A 406 10.22 3.44 -33.30
N VAL A 407 9.57 2.80 -32.33
CA VAL A 407 10.16 1.67 -31.59
C VAL A 407 9.87 0.29 -32.20
N LEU A 408 8.82 0.20 -33.00
CA LEU A 408 8.33 -1.07 -33.56
C LEU A 408 9.41 -1.83 -34.38
N PRO A 409 10.29 -1.17 -35.16
CA PRO A 409 11.39 -1.86 -35.85
C PRO A 409 12.32 -2.64 -34.91
N SER A 410 12.50 -2.20 -33.68
CA SER A 410 13.29 -2.91 -32.64
C SER A 410 12.63 -4.18 -32.13
N PHE A 411 11.38 -4.43 -32.49
CA PHE A 411 10.57 -5.58 -32.14
C PHE A 411 10.12 -6.35 -33.41
N ASN A 412 10.99 -6.45 -34.40
CA ASN A 412 10.73 -7.17 -35.65
C ASN A 412 9.45 -6.71 -36.38
N ASN A 413 9.03 -5.47 -36.20
CA ASN A 413 7.76 -4.91 -36.65
C ASN A 413 6.52 -5.68 -36.13
N SER A 414 6.65 -6.31 -34.95
CA SER A 414 5.59 -7.10 -34.34
C SER A 414 4.95 -6.37 -33.15
N TYR A 415 3.69 -6.01 -33.27
CA TYR A 415 2.89 -5.46 -32.16
C TYR A 415 2.77 -6.46 -31.00
N ALA A 416 2.64 -7.75 -31.29
CA ALA A 416 2.57 -8.78 -30.26
C ALA A 416 3.87 -8.87 -29.46
N GLU A 417 5.02 -8.81 -30.12
CA GLU A 417 6.34 -8.81 -29.47
C GLU A 417 6.57 -7.56 -28.63
N LEU A 418 6.20 -6.39 -29.13
CA LEU A 418 6.26 -5.13 -28.38
C LEU A 418 5.39 -5.22 -27.12
N CYS A 419 4.13 -5.65 -27.24
CA CYS A 419 3.18 -5.77 -26.15
C CYS A 419 3.64 -6.79 -25.10
N SER A 420 4.10 -7.97 -25.51
CA SER A 420 4.54 -9.01 -24.57
C SER A 420 5.82 -8.65 -23.81
N LYS A 421 6.72 -7.84 -24.41
CA LYS A 421 8.01 -7.44 -23.79
C LYS A 421 7.97 -6.15 -22.99
N ARG A 422 7.11 -5.21 -23.36
CA ARG A 422 7.02 -3.87 -22.74
C ARG A 422 5.66 -3.52 -22.18
N GLY A 423 4.65 -4.34 -22.44
CA GLY A 423 3.30 -4.13 -21.93
C GLY A 423 3.17 -4.45 -20.45
N ASN A 424 2.14 -3.90 -19.86
CA ASN A 424 1.72 -4.23 -18.52
C ASN A 424 0.84 -5.48 -18.54
N LYS A 425 1.08 -6.39 -17.59
CA LYS A 425 0.26 -7.59 -17.43
C LYS A 425 -1.15 -7.19 -16.97
N ILE A 426 -2.16 -7.80 -17.54
CA ILE A 426 -3.52 -7.77 -16.99
C ILE A 426 -3.57 -8.82 -15.90
N GLU A 427 -3.77 -8.38 -14.67
CA GLU A 427 -3.80 -9.26 -13.51
C GLU A 427 -4.96 -10.25 -13.60
N SER A 428 -4.80 -11.43 -12.99
CA SER A 428 -5.78 -12.52 -13.04
C SER A 428 -7.18 -12.10 -12.62
N ASP A 429 -7.33 -11.14 -11.70
CA ASP A 429 -8.62 -10.59 -11.26
C ASP A 429 -9.44 -9.94 -12.37
N TYR A 430 -8.77 -9.46 -13.42
CA TYR A 430 -9.38 -8.81 -14.57
C TYR A 430 -9.54 -9.73 -15.78
N LEU A 431 -8.91 -10.92 -15.78
CA LEU A 431 -9.02 -11.85 -16.92
C LEU A 431 -10.44 -12.41 -17.08
N ALA A 432 -11.16 -12.60 -15.97
CA ALA A 432 -12.57 -12.98 -16.03
C ALA A 432 -13.41 -11.93 -16.76
N ALA A 433 -13.12 -10.63 -16.50
CA ALA A 433 -13.77 -9.54 -17.23
C ALA A 433 -13.38 -9.52 -18.71
N VAL A 434 -12.10 -9.75 -19.05
CA VAL A 434 -11.67 -9.86 -20.45
C VAL A 434 -12.45 -10.95 -21.18
N ASN A 435 -12.64 -12.12 -20.55
CA ASN A 435 -13.35 -13.26 -21.14
C ASN A 435 -14.90 -13.16 -21.03
N SER A 436 -15.43 -12.07 -20.50
CA SER A 436 -16.89 -11.85 -20.38
C SER A 436 -17.47 -11.18 -21.62
N GLU A 437 -18.79 -11.26 -21.76
CA GLU A 437 -19.53 -10.56 -22.83
C GLU A 437 -19.36 -9.04 -22.78
N GLN A 438 -19.20 -8.48 -21.57
CA GLN A 438 -19.01 -7.03 -21.35
C GLN A 438 -17.59 -6.59 -21.69
N GLY A 439 -16.61 -7.46 -21.44
CA GLY A 439 -15.20 -7.12 -21.59
C GLY A 439 -14.63 -6.31 -20.43
N LEU A 440 -13.32 -6.00 -20.52
CA LEU A 440 -12.60 -5.12 -19.61
C LEU A 440 -12.40 -3.76 -20.27
N THR A 441 -12.76 -2.68 -19.60
CA THR A 441 -12.50 -1.32 -20.09
C THR A 441 -11.20 -0.79 -19.50
N LEU A 442 -10.29 -0.38 -20.37
CA LEU A 442 -9.05 0.32 -20.06
C LEU A 442 -9.26 1.80 -20.34
N GLY A 443 -9.51 2.59 -19.31
CA GLY A 443 -9.72 4.04 -19.42
C GLY A 443 -8.39 4.79 -19.42
N PHE A 444 -8.15 5.54 -20.46
CA PHE A 444 -7.01 6.43 -20.59
C PHE A 444 -7.49 7.89 -20.50
N ASP A 445 -7.00 8.63 -19.50
CA ASP A 445 -7.47 9.98 -19.14
C ASP A 445 -6.36 11.05 -19.15
N GLN A 446 -5.26 10.77 -19.84
CA GLN A 446 -4.10 11.66 -19.93
C GLN A 446 -3.75 12.01 -21.38
N GLY A 447 -4.71 11.91 -22.28
CA GLY A 447 -4.52 12.16 -23.69
C GLY A 447 -4.19 13.63 -23.99
N VAL A 448 -3.42 13.84 -25.05
CA VAL A 448 -3.18 15.16 -25.66
C VAL A 448 -4.17 15.33 -26.80
N PRO A 449 -4.88 16.46 -26.90
CA PRO A 449 -5.81 16.69 -27.99
C PRO A 449 -5.17 16.54 -29.38
N ASN A 450 -5.94 15.99 -30.32
CA ASN A 450 -5.52 15.73 -31.70
C ASN A 450 -4.30 14.79 -31.83
N VAL A 451 -4.11 13.86 -30.88
CA VAL A 451 -3.06 12.85 -30.92
C VAL A 451 -3.67 11.47 -31.10
N GLU A 452 -3.08 10.68 -31.99
CA GLU A 452 -3.43 9.28 -32.15
C GLU A 452 -2.75 8.44 -31.07
N TYR A 453 -3.52 7.63 -30.37
CA TYR A 453 -3.06 6.62 -29.44
C TYR A 453 -3.37 5.24 -29.98
N ILE A 454 -2.51 4.29 -29.71
CA ILE A 454 -2.69 2.89 -30.05
C ILE A 454 -2.67 2.06 -28.76
N LEU A 455 -3.73 1.29 -28.55
CA LEU A 455 -3.74 0.21 -27.57
C LEU A 455 -3.46 -1.10 -28.32
N ILE A 456 -2.47 -1.84 -27.86
CA ILE A 456 -2.16 -3.18 -28.31
C ILE A 456 -2.44 -4.12 -27.14
N VAL A 457 -3.18 -5.20 -27.37
CA VAL A 457 -3.44 -6.23 -26.39
C VAL A 457 -3.00 -7.57 -26.98
N CYS A 458 -2.19 -8.30 -26.25
CA CYS A 458 -1.84 -9.68 -26.60
C CYS A 458 -2.26 -10.62 -25.48
N GLY A 459 -2.73 -11.80 -25.87
CA GLY A 459 -3.18 -12.84 -24.97
C GLY A 459 -2.79 -14.20 -25.47
N LYS A 460 -2.61 -15.11 -24.53
CA LYS A 460 -2.23 -16.50 -24.83
C LYS A 460 -2.97 -17.50 -23.96
N ASN A 461 -3.00 -18.71 -24.45
CA ASN A 461 -3.34 -19.94 -23.73
C ASN A 461 -2.43 -21.07 -24.21
N MET A 462 -2.67 -22.31 -23.76
CA MET A 462 -1.89 -23.48 -24.22
C MET A 462 -2.00 -23.78 -25.72
N HIS A 463 -3.04 -23.31 -26.41
CA HIS A 463 -3.28 -23.55 -27.82
C HIS A 463 -2.66 -22.50 -28.74
N GLY A 464 -2.09 -21.42 -28.17
CA GLY A 464 -1.39 -20.39 -28.92
C GLY A 464 -1.59 -19.00 -28.40
N GLU A 465 -1.20 -18.04 -29.23
CA GLU A 465 -1.26 -16.62 -28.94
C GLU A 465 -2.15 -15.90 -29.96
N SER A 466 -2.77 -14.79 -29.51
CA SER A 466 -3.42 -13.83 -30.39
C SER A 466 -3.14 -12.41 -29.90
N PHE A 467 -3.34 -11.46 -30.78
CA PHE A 467 -3.28 -10.05 -30.42
C PHE A 467 -4.33 -9.27 -31.21
N ALA A 468 -4.71 -8.14 -30.63
CA ALA A 468 -5.50 -7.12 -31.31
C ALA A 468 -4.95 -5.73 -30.97
N TYR A 469 -5.25 -4.78 -31.81
CA TYR A 469 -4.94 -3.37 -31.53
C TYR A 469 -6.06 -2.47 -32.03
N GLU A 470 -6.14 -1.30 -31.43
CA GLU A 470 -7.07 -0.24 -31.81
C GLU A 470 -6.33 1.09 -31.80
N VAL A 471 -6.55 1.90 -32.84
CA VAL A 471 -6.00 3.25 -32.94
C VAL A 471 -7.15 4.25 -32.82
N LYS A 472 -7.02 5.18 -31.89
CA LYS A 472 -8.02 6.22 -31.65
C LYS A 472 -7.34 7.57 -31.44
N SER A 473 -7.81 8.59 -32.16
CA SER A 473 -7.35 9.97 -31.96
C SER A 473 -8.19 10.62 -30.88
N THR A 474 -7.56 11.39 -29.99
CA THR A 474 -8.29 12.35 -29.17
C THR A 474 -8.85 13.47 -30.05
N THR A 475 -9.92 14.09 -29.62
CA THR A 475 -10.58 15.19 -30.35
C THR A 475 -9.95 16.55 -30.05
N GLU A 476 -10.37 17.59 -30.76
CA GLU A 476 -10.07 18.97 -30.38
C GLU A 476 -10.74 19.33 -29.05
N VAL A 477 -10.09 20.24 -28.31
CA VAL A 477 -10.74 20.79 -27.09
C VAL A 477 -11.91 21.67 -27.52
N PRO A 478 -13.12 21.37 -27.08
CA PRO A 478 -14.28 22.21 -27.38
C PRO A 478 -14.11 23.60 -26.74
N LYS A 479 -14.78 24.60 -27.28
CA LYS A 479 -14.81 25.92 -26.65
C LYS A 479 -15.81 25.88 -25.48
N GLY A 480 -15.37 26.31 -24.30
CA GLY A 480 -16.23 26.46 -23.14
C GLY A 480 -17.11 27.72 -23.20
N SER A 481 -17.95 27.86 -22.20
CA SER A 481 -18.73 29.08 -21.96
C SER A 481 -17.79 30.28 -21.77
N ALA A 482 -18.22 31.47 -22.09
CA ALA A 482 -17.44 32.69 -21.90
C ALA A 482 -17.04 32.90 -20.42
N GLU A 483 -17.86 32.40 -19.50
CA GLU A 483 -17.62 32.46 -18.05
C GLU A 483 -16.55 31.47 -17.59
N TYR A 484 -16.53 30.28 -18.18
CA TYR A 484 -15.47 29.29 -17.94
C TYR A 484 -14.14 29.76 -18.52
N GLU A 485 -14.12 30.24 -19.77
CA GLU A 485 -12.90 30.67 -20.50
C GLU A 485 -12.16 31.83 -19.80
N ARG A 486 -12.85 32.64 -18.99
CA ARG A 486 -12.25 33.78 -18.27
C ARG A 486 -11.15 33.38 -17.29
N TYR A 487 -11.24 32.21 -16.69
CA TYR A 487 -10.28 31.73 -15.70
C TYR A 487 -9.04 31.13 -16.35
N MET A 488 -9.10 30.68 -17.60
CA MET A 488 -7.97 30.04 -18.28
C MET A 488 -6.80 30.97 -18.54
N GLY A 489 -5.61 30.40 -18.69
CA GLY A 489 -4.36 31.11 -19.03
C GLY A 489 -3.37 31.17 -17.88
N GLU A 490 -2.42 32.11 -17.99
CA GLU A 490 -1.32 32.25 -17.02
C GLU A 490 -1.64 33.33 -15.97
N TRP A 491 -1.38 32.97 -14.72
CA TRP A 491 -1.66 33.84 -13.57
C TRP A 491 -0.45 33.83 -12.62
N THR A 492 -0.20 34.95 -11.97
CA THR A 492 0.61 35.00 -10.75
C THR A 492 -0.32 34.97 -9.56
N VAL A 493 -0.13 33.98 -8.68
CA VAL A 493 -0.87 33.85 -7.41
C VAL A 493 0.01 34.38 -6.31
N THR A 494 -0.54 35.27 -5.49
CA THR A 494 0.13 35.78 -4.30
C THR A 494 -0.68 35.44 -3.07
N SER A 495 -0.07 34.78 -2.10
CA SER A 495 -0.66 34.53 -0.79
C SER A 495 -0.66 35.77 0.08
N THR A 496 -1.54 35.87 1.04
CA THR A 496 -1.56 37.01 1.98
C THR A 496 -0.47 36.87 3.05
N ALA A 497 -0.16 35.64 3.45
CA ALA A 497 0.86 35.32 4.42
C ALA A 497 1.50 33.97 4.15
N SER A 498 2.58 33.66 4.82
CA SER A 498 3.18 32.33 4.92
C SER A 498 3.54 32.02 6.37
N SER A 499 3.63 30.74 6.72
CA SER A 499 4.08 30.31 8.04
C SER A 499 5.14 29.23 7.91
N THR A 500 6.16 29.26 8.75
CA THR A 500 7.21 28.24 8.85
C THR A 500 6.94 27.23 9.96
N THR A 501 6.07 27.58 10.91
CA THR A 501 5.68 26.73 12.04
C THR A 501 4.18 26.80 12.29
N TRP A 502 3.65 25.89 13.10
CA TRP A 502 2.24 25.84 13.51
C TRP A 502 1.78 27.04 14.36
N ALA A 503 2.70 27.84 14.87
CA ALA A 503 2.44 28.86 15.88
C ALA A 503 2.78 30.28 15.46
N ASP A 504 3.66 30.49 14.47
CA ASP A 504 4.14 31.81 14.12
C ASP A 504 3.81 32.17 12.67
N TYR A 505 2.94 33.16 12.49
CA TYR A 505 2.71 33.81 11.20
C TYR A 505 3.85 34.76 10.90
N ASP A 506 4.61 34.41 9.90
CA ASP A 506 5.44 35.41 9.26
C ASP A 506 4.62 36.02 8.10
N GLN A 507 4.39 37.33 8.17
CA GLN A 507 3.57 38.05 7.17
C GLN A 507 4.33 38.30 5.86
N HIS A 508 5.03 37.29 5.38
CA HIS A 508 5.71 37.36 4.09
C HIS A 508 4.82 36.71 3.03
N PRO A 509 4.18 37.51 2.16
CA PRO A 509 3.44 36.96 1.02
C PRO A 509 4.38 36.17 0.12
N VAL A 510 3.92 35.01 -0.33
CA VAL A 510 4.62 34.17 -1.30
C VAL A 510 3.91 34.28 -2.64
N SER A 511 4.68 34.41 -3.71
CA SER A 511 4.13 34.49 -5.07
C SER A 511 4.68 33.37 -5.93
N PHE A 512 3.83 32.75 -6.72
CA PHE A 512 4.17 31.71 -7.68
C PHE A 512 3.29 31.83 -8.94
N ASP A 513 3.80 31.31 -10.02
CA ASP A 513 3.10 31.33 -11.31
C ASP A 513 2.34 30.04 -11.53
N ILE A 514 1.12 30.15 -12.01
CA ILE A 514 0.27 29.02 -12.37
C ILE A 514 -0.22 29.14 -13.82
N LYS A 515 -0.61 28.00 -14.36
CA LYS A 515 -1.33 27.92 -15.63
C LYS A 515 -2.62 27.14 -15.44
N ILE A 516 -3.75 27.75 -15.83
CA ILE A 516 -5.07 27.14 -15.80
C ILE A 516 -5.43 26.71 -17.22
N GLU A 517 -5.67 25.41 -17.41
CA GLU A 517 -6.04 24.79 -18.67
C GLU A 517 -7.34 23.98 -18.52
N PRO A 518 -8.10 23.74 -19.59
CA PRO A 518 -9.31 22.93 -19.50
C PRO A 518 -8.95 21.47 -19.20
N PHE A 519 -9.72 20.85 -18.30
CA PHE A 519 -9.73 19.41 -18.12
C PHE A 519 -11.09 18.82 -18.52
N ARG A 520 -12.17 19.25 -17.90
CA ARG A 520 -13.54 19.05 -18.37
C ARG A 520 -14.14 20.43 -18.63
N VAL A 521 -14.40 20.72 -19.89
CA VAL A 521 -14.92 22.02 -20.30
C VAL A 521 -16.21 22.33 -19.56
N ASP A 522 -16.35 23.57 -19.10
CA ASP A 522 -17.46 24.07 -18.27
C ASP A 522 -17.63 23.38 -16.91
N SER A 523 -16.63 22.64 -16.46
CA SER A 523 -16.71 21.92 -15.17
C SER A 523 -15.40 21.89 -14.38
N ILE A 524 -14.28 21.46 -14.99
CA ILE A 524 -13.02 21.24 -14.25
C ILE A 524 -11.84 21.79 -15.04
N TYR A 525 -10.90 22.41 -14.30
CA TYR A 525 -9.62 22.88 -14.82
C TYR A 525 -8.46 22.01 -14.31
N ASN A 526 -7.41 21.91 -15.12
CA ASN A 526 -6.06 21.57 -14.68
C ASN A 526 -5.34 22.84 -14.27
N VAL A 527 -4.80 22.89 -13.07
CA VAL A 527 -4.00 24.01 -12.55
C VAL A 527 -2.58 23.53 -12.30
N TYR A 528 -1.68 23.94 -13.17
CA TYR A 528 -0.26 23.65 -13.07
C TYR A 528 0.46 24.73 -12.28
N GLY A 529 1.51 24.37 -11.58
CA GLY A 529 2.34 25.34 -10.88
C GLY A 529 1.85 25.73 -9.50
N TRP A 530 0.78 25.12 -8.96
CA TRP A 530 0.24 25.48 -7.64
C TRP A 530 1.21 25.17 -6.50
N GLY A 531 1.36 26.14 -5.59
CA GLY A 531 2.00 25.97 -4.31
C GLY A 531 3.50 25.78 -4.31
N VAL A 532 4.01 25.23 -3.24
CA VAL A 532 5.46 25.10 -3.00
C VAL A 532 6.11 23.91 -3.69
N THR A 533 5.34 22.93 -4.12
CA THR A 533 5.89 21.72 -4.73
C THR A 533 6.06 21.82 -6.24
N LYS A 534 7.19 21.29 -6.75
CA LYS A 534 7.44 21.13 -8.19
C LYS A 534 6.56 20.07 -8.85
N PHE A 535 5.94 19.18 -8.08
CA PHE A 535 5.09 18.12 -8.64
C PHE A 535 3.91 18.69 -9.40
N THR A 536 3.39 19.85 -8.99
CA THR A 536 2.28 20.53 -9.67
C THR A 536 2.65 21.09 -11.05
N ASP A 537 3.94 21.14 -11.41
CA ASP A 537 4.36 21.48 -12.77
C ASP A 537 4.10 20.33 -13.77
N VAL A 538 4.01 19.11 -13.26
CA VAL A 538 3.82 17.90 -14.07
C VAL A 538 2.44 17.26 -13.80
N TYR A 539 2.02 17.26 -12.56
CA TYR A 539 0.77 16.66 -12.09
C TYR A 539 -0.17 17.76 -11.63
N PRO A 540 -1.11 18.24 -12.47
CA PRO A 540 -1.92 19.41 -12.15
C PRO A 540 -2.89 19.16 -10.99
N MET A 541 -3.07 20.16 -10.18
CA MET A 541 -4.21 20.26 -9.27
C MET A 541 -5.50 20.39 -10.07
N LYS A 542 -6.59 19.83 -9.57
CA LYS A 542 -7.94 20.08 -10.12
C LYS A 542 -8.59 21.24 -9.38
N MET A 543 -9.13 22.20 -10.13
CA MET A 543 -10.08 23.20 -9.65
C MET A 543 -11.38 23.09 -10.43
N TYR A 544 -12.48 23.50 -9.84
CA TYR A 544 -13.81 23.29 -10.40
C TYR A 544 -14.43 24.62 -10.79
N PHE A 545 -15.25 24.57 -11.85
CA PHE A 545 -16.10 25.65 -12.26
C PHE A 545 -17.53 25.36 -11.78
N GLU A 546 -17.99 26.12 -10.79
CA GLU A 546 -19.27 25.91 -10.13
C GLU A 546 -19.99 27.27 -10.00
N ASP A 547 -21.19 27.37 -10.52
CA ASP A 547 -22.03 28.60 -10.43
C ASP A 547 -21.29 29.90 -10.85
N GLY A 548 -20.48 29.81 -11.91
CA GLY A 548 -19.71 30.94 -12.43
C GLY A 548 -18.43 31.25 -11.65
N LYS A 549 -18.09 30.47 -10.62
CA LYS A 549 -16.92 30.64 -9.75
C LYS A 549 -15.87 29.57 -9.96
N LEU A 550 -14.63 29.89 -9.62
CA LEU A 550 -13.51 28.96 -9.51
C LEU A 550 -13.47 28.44 -8.07
N THR A 551 -13.53 27.11 -7.89
CA THR A 551 -13.53 26.50 -6.56
C THR A 551 -12.41 25.47 -6.41
N ALA A 552 -11.89 25.31 -5.18
CA ALA A 552 -10.92 24.32 -4.82
C ALA A 552 -11.49 23.37 -3.77
N TRP A 553 -11.20 22.05 -3.94
CA TRP A 553 -11.72 20.98 -3.10
C TRP A 553 -10.62 20.04 -2.65
N THR A 554 -10.74 19.50 -1.45
CA THR A 554 -9.91 18.39 -0.95
C THR A 554 -10.56 17.03 -1.22
N GLY A 555 -9.82 15.92 -0.99
CA GLY A 555 -10.32 14.55 -1.12
C GLY A 555 -9.94 13.86 -2.42
N ALA A 556 -9.73 12.55 -2.35
CA ALA A 556 -9.27 11.74 -3.49
C ALA A 556 -10.22 11.76 -4.69
N HIS A 557 -11.53 11.88 -4.46
CA HIS A 557 -12.54 11.97 -5.52
C HIS A 557 -12.46 13.28 -6.33
N HIS A 558 -11.80 14.29 -5.79
CA HIS A 558 -11.63 15.59 -6.44
C HIS A 558 -10.21 15.78 -7.02
N GLY A 559 -9.43 14.69 -7.19
CA GLY A 559 -8.08 14.77 -7.75
C GLY A 559 -7.09 15.55 -6.86
N SER A 560 -7.35 15.57 -5.56
CA SER A 560 -6.46 16.23 -4.59
C SER A 560 -5.21 15.42 -4.26
N VAL A 561 -5.12 14.16 -4.68
CA VAL A 561 -3.89 13.37 -4.62
C VAL A 561 -3.25 13.38 -5.99
N ILE A 562 -2.11 14.03 -6.14
CA ILE A 562 -1.42 14.20 -7.42
C ILE A 562 -0.30 13.19 -7.64
N TYR A 563 0.16 12.52 -6.58
CA TYR A 563 1.17 11.47 -6.69
C TYR A 563 1.01 10.44 -5.58
N TYR A 564 1.15 9.16 -5.92
CA TYR A 564 1.04 8.04 -4.97
C TYR A 564 2.40 7.37 -4.76
N GLY A 565 2.72 7.06 -3.50
CA GLY A 565 3.88 6.25 -3.15
C GLY A 565 5.22 6.95 -3.33
N TYR A 566 5.32 8.28 -3.12
CA TYR A 566 6.59 9.01 -3.14
C TYR A 566 7.54 8.48 -2.04
N PRO A 567 8.72 7.96 -2.41
CA PRO A 567 9.69 7.45 -1.43
C PRO A 567 10.40 8.62 -0.73
N TYR A 568 10.15 8.79 0.56
CA TYR A 568 10.79 9.84 1.34
C TYR A 568 12.02 9.32 2.10
N THR A 569 12.86 10.24 2.59
CA THR A 569 14.14 9.92 3.26
C THR A 569 14.02 9.12 4.55
N ASP A 570 12.84 9.01 5.14
CA ASP A 570 12.54 8.16 6.29
C ASP A 570 12.18 6.71 5.93
N GLY A 571 12.24 6.36 4.64
CA GLY A 571 11.94 5.02 4.12
C GLY A 571 10.44 4.70 4.04
N ILE A 572 9.57 5.70 4.24
CA ILE A 572 8.12 5.57 4.10
C ILE A 572 7.69 6.13 2.75
N ASN A 573 6.77 5.45 2.08
CA ASN A 573 6.13 5.95 0.87
C ASN A 573 4.94 6.82 1.24
N TYR A 574 4.95 8.08 0.81
CA TYR A 574 3.89 9.05 1.04
C TYR A 574 3.08 9.31 -0.23
N ASN A 575 1.87 9.76 -0.07
CA ASN A 575 1.12 10.39 -1.16
C ASN A 575 1.33 11.90 -1.12
N ILE A 576 1.36 12.54 -2.30
CA ILE A 576 1.37 13.99 -2.40
C ILE A 576 -0.07 14.43 -2.55
N ALA A 577 -0.62 15.00 -1.49
CA ALA A 577 -2.03 15.33 -1.39
C ALA A 577 -2.27 16.79 -0.98
N LEU A 578 -3.36 17.36 -1.49
CA LEU A 578 -3.82 18.70 -1.12
C LEU A 578 -4.40 18.66 0.29
N ASN A 579 -3.86 19.49 1.16
CA ASN A 579 -4.35 19.72 2.52
C ASN A 579 -4.85 21.15 2.69
N SER A 580 -5.80 21.33 3.57
CA SER A 580 -6.29 22.62 3.98
C SER A 580 -5.70 23.04 5.32
N PHE A 581 -5.51 24.34 5.48
CA PHE A 581 -5.10 24.99 6.73
C PHE A 581 -6.32 25.64 7.34
N MET A 582 -6.74 25.16 8.49
CA MET A 582 -7.95 25.60 9.17
C MET A 582 -7.59 26.45 10.39
N GLN A 583 -8.30 27.56 10.58
CA GLN A 583 -8.19 28.39 11.76
C GLN A 583 -9.43 28.25 12.63
N ALA A 584 -9.24 27.97 13.92
CA ALA A 584 -10.30 27.94 14.91
C ALA A 584 -10.56 29.35 15.48
N GLU A 585 -11.69 29.54 16.18
CA GLU A 585 -12.07 30.84 16.80
C GLU A 585 -11.03 31.36 17.80
N ASP A 586 -10.30 30.48 18.48
CA ASP A 586 -9.23 30.85 19.40
C ASP A 586 -7.94 31.31 18.71
N GLY A 587 -7.95 31.38 17.36
CA GLY A 587 -6.80 31.72 16.53
C GLY A 587 -5.80 30.60 16.31
N SER A 588 -6.03 29.40 16.86
CA SER A 588 -5.18 28.23 16.61
C SER A 588 -5.35 27.71 15.20
N TYR A 589 -4.27 27.10 14.65
CA TYR A 589 -4.26 26.55 13.31
C TYR A 589 -4.09 25.04 13.34
N ASN A 590 -4.85 24.35 12.49
CA ASN A 590 -4.75 22.91 12.28
C ASN A 590 -4.66 22.60 10.79
N VAL A 591 -3.88 21.60 10.43
CA VAL A 591 -3.90 21.01 9.08
C VAL A 591 -4.95 19.93 9.06
N TYR A 592 -5.88 20.06 8.13
CA TYR A 592 -6.95 19.11 7.92
C TYR A 592 -6.81 18.43 6.58
N MET A 593 -6.86 17.10 6.58
CA MET A 593 -7.19 16.32 5.41
C MET A 593 -8.68 16.01 5.43
N ALA A 594 -9.50 17.00 5.12
CA ALA A 594 -10.90 16.73 4.95
C ALA A 594 -11.14 16.01 3.61
N SER A 595 -11.85 14.89 3.64
CA SER A 595 -12.20 14.16 2.44
C SER A 595 -13.44 14.76 1.79
N GLY A 596 -13.24 15.55 0.73
CA GLY A 596 -14.33 16.04 -0.09
C GLY A 596 -14.97 17.35 0.38
N GLU A 597 -14.17 18.25 0.99
CA GLU A 597 -14.64 19.59 1.38
C GLU A 597 -14.14 20.69 0.43
N LYS A 598 -15.01 21.67 0.17
CA LYS A 598 -14.63 22.92 -0.49
C LYS A 598 -13.72 23.71 0.41
N VAL A 599 -12.55 24.13 -0.07
CA VAL A 599 -11.54 24.85 0.71
C VAL A 599 -11.28 26.27 0.20
N GLY A 600 -11.68 26.56 -1.01
CA GLY A 600 -11.55 27.90 -1.60
C GLY A 600 -12.58 28.17 -2.67
N GLU A 601 -12.94 29.46 -2.78
CA GLU A 601 -13.85 29.92 -3.83
C GLU A 601 -13.46 31.34 -4.29
N ALA A 602 -13.51 31.56 -5.60
CA ALA A 602 -13.20 32.84 -6.21
C ALA A 602 -14.22 33.23 -7.27
N GLU A 603 -14.67 34.46 -7.24
CA GLU A 603 -15.46 35.07 -8.30
C GLU A 603 -14.56 35.88 -9.23
N TYR A 604 -14.75 35.74 -10.54
CA TYR A 604 -13.92 36.45 -11.52
C TYR A 604 -14.14 37.95 -11.47
N ALA A 605 -13.05 38.72 -11.49
CA ALA A 605 -13.06 40.15 -11.74
C ALA A 605 -12.03 40.50 -12.83
N GLU A 606 -12.32 41.55 -13.60
CA GLU A 606 -11.44 41.99 -14.69
C GLU A 606 -10.08 42.48 -14.15
N GLY A 607 -9.00 41.93 -14.67
CA GLY A 607 -7.63 42.23 -14.24
C GLY A 607 -7.08 41.37 -13.10
N GLY A 608 -7.93 40.61 -12.42
CA GLY A 608 -7.55 39.68 -11.37
C GLY A 608 -8.72 39.42 -10.41
N PHE A 609 -8.57 38.39 -9.61
CA PHE A 609 -9.57 37.98 -8.63
C PHE A 609 -8.89 37.42 -7.38
N GLU A 610 -9.68 37.22 -6.32
CA GLU A 610 -9.16 36.73 -5.05
C GLU A 610 -9.94 35.48 -4.63
N MET A 611 -9.21 34.41 -4.32
CA MET A 611 -9.79 33.19 -3.79
C MET A 611 -9.82 33.26 -2.27
N GLN A 612 -11.04 33.24 -1.73
CA GLN A 612 -11.30 33.24 -0.30
C GLN A 612 -11.39 31.80 0.22
N GLY A 613 -10.91 31.61 1.45
CA GLY A 613 -11.16 30.37 2.18
C GLY A 613 -12.65 30.25 2.57
N VAL A 614 -13.14 29.03 2.56
CA VAL A 614 -14.53 28.70 2.88
C VAL A 614 -14.62 28.08 4.27
N THR A 615 -15.71 28.34 4.99
CA THR A 615 -15.99 27.70 6.29
C THR A 615 -16.29 26.21 6.06
N SER A 616 -15.74 25.34 6.91
CA SER A 616 -16.01 23.90 6.83
C SER A 616 -17.51 23.62 7.00
N LYS A 617 -18.03 22.71 6.18
CA LYS A 617 -19.43 22.27 6.29
C LYS A 617 -19.68 21.46 7.55
N ASP A 618 -18.70 20.63 7.95
CA ASP A 618 -18.81 19.74 9.10
C ASP A 618 -18.44 20.46 10.42
N TYR A 619 -17.68 21.56 10.33
CA TYR A 619 -17.23 22.36 11.47
C TYR A 619 -17.47 23.85 11.19
N PRO A 620 -18.68 24.38 11.41
CA PRO A 620 -19.04 25.76 11.03
C PRO A 620 -18.26 26.87 11.76
N ASP A 621 -17.59 26.54 12.85
CA ASP A 621 -16.73 27.44 13.60
C ASP A 621 -15.28 27.45 13.12
N ILE A 622 -14.97 26.67 12.07
CA ILE A 622 -13.63 26.50 11.52
C ILE A 622 -13.60 27.02 10.08
N LYS A 623 -12.70 27.96 9.81
CA LYS A 623 -12.51 28.53 8.47
C LYS A 623 -11.23 28.01 7.83
N CYS A 624 -11.32 27.60 6.57
CA CYS A 624 -10.14 27.36 5.76
C CYS A 624 -9.45 28.68 5.46
N VAL A 625 -8.17 28.79 5.82
CA VAL A 625 -7.36 30.01 5.60
C VAL A 625 -6.29 29.81 4.53
N GLY A 626 -6.09 28.59 4.06
CA GLY A 626 -5.16 28.27 2.99
C GLY A 626 -5.18 26.80 2.63
N PHE A 627 -4.55 26.44 1.54
CA PHE A 627 -4.39 25.04 1.12
C PHE A 627 -3.14 24.87 0.23
N ASP A 628 -2.44 23.76 0.41
CA ASP A 628 -1.27 23.40 -0.39
C ASP A 628 -1.03 21.89 -0.35
N PHE A 629 -0.11 21.42 -1.18
CA PHE A 629 0.27 20.01 -1.23
C PHE A 629 1.28 19.64 -0.15
N CYS A 630 1.02 18.52 0.51
CA CYS A 630 1.85 17.97 1.56
C CYS A 630 2.08 16.47 1.34
N LEU A 631 3.08 15.92 2.03
CA LEU A 631 3.23 14.47 2.16
C LEU A 631 2.16 13.93 3.11
N SER A 632 1.39 12.95 2.65
CA SER A 632 0.30 12.32 3.40
C SER A 632 0.49 10.82 3.48
N MET A 633 0.28 10.23 4.65
CA MET A 633 0.13 8.78 4.81
C MET A 633 -1.35 8.43 4.66
N GLY A 634 -1.67 7.56 3.69
CA GLY A 634 -3.03 7.21 3.32
C GLY A 634 -3.97 6.97 4.50
N GLY A 635 -5.01 7.78 4.63
CA GLY A 635 -6.13 7.62 5.55
C GLY A 635 -5.90 8.02 7.01
N GLN A 636 -4.71 8.40 7.42
CA GLN A 636 -4.44 8.91 8.77
C GLN A 636 -3.69 10.24 8.70
N GLY A 637 -4.32 11.29 9.19
CA GLY A 637 -3.99 12.70 9.04
C GLY A 637 -2.65 13.18 9.62
N TRP A 638 -1.55 12.76 9.02
CA TRP A 638 -0.24 13.32 9.31
C TRP A 638 0.34 13.89 8.01
N SER A 639 0.36 15.21 7.91
CA SER A 639 1.02 15.90 6.82
C SER A 639 2.41 16.35 7.26
N LYS A 640 3.43 15.99 6.48
CA LYS A 640 4.73 16.63 6.55
C LYS A 640 4.81 17.63 5.41
N ILE A 641 5.32 18.82 5.68
CA ILE A 641 5.68 19.77 4.64
C ILE A 641 6.93 19.24 3.94
N PHE A 642 6.98 19.45 2.64
CA PHE A 642 8.17 19.14 1.84
C PHE A 642 9.35 19.97 2.32
N ILE A 643 10.43 19.30 2.71
CA ILE A 643 11.70 19.94 3.06
C ILE A 643 12.77 19.56 2.03
N ALA A 644 12.53 18.56 1.21
CA ALA A 644 13.51 18.05 0.25
C ALA A 644 13.65 19.02 -0.95
N PRO A 645 14.87 19.52 -1.24
CA PRO A 645 15.11 20.47 -2.35
C PRO A 645 14.66 19.96 -3.72
N GLU A 646 14.65 18.65 -3.91
CA GLU A 646 14.21 18.01 -5.17
C GLU A 646 12.71 18.11 -5.42
N VAL A 647 11.89 18.34 -4.38
CA VAL A 647 10.43 18.41 -4.50
C VAL A 647 9.86 19.80 -4.23
N VAL A 648 10.66 20.72 -3.68
CA VAL A 648 10.24 22.09 -3.35
C VAL A 648 10.82 23.08 -4.39
N ARG A 649 10.10 24.16 -4.64
CA ARG A 649 10.58 25.28 -5.46
C ARG A 649 11.61 26.09 -4.66
N PRO A 650 12.88 26.17 -5.11
CA PRO A 650 13.94 26.84 -4.34
C PRO A 650 13.65 28.31 -4.06
N GLU A 651 12.95 28.97 -4.99
CA GLU A 651 12.56 30.38 -4.90
C GLU A 651 11.50 30.65 -3.84
N LEU A 652 10.75 29.63 -3.38
CA LEU A 652 9.72 29.76 -2.35
C LEU A 652 10.20 29.32 -0.97
N VAL A 653 11.42 28.87 -0.87
CA VAL A 653 12.00 28.38 0.38
C VAL A 653 12.39 29.57 1.26
N ILE A 654 11.94 29.55 2.52
CA ILE A 654 12.29 30.57 3.52
C ILE A 654 13.53 30.10 4.28
N LYS A 655 14.52 30.99 4.38
CA LYS A 655 15.73 30.77 5.19
C LYS A 655 15.62 31.56 6.48
N ASN A 656 15.76 30.87 7.61
CA ASN A 656 15.83 31.46 8.92
C ASN A 656 17.12 30.98 9.61
N GLY A 657 18.19 31.81 9.55
CA GLY A 657 19.53 31.40 9.93
C GLY A 657 20.07 30.31 9.02
N ASP A 658 20.53 29.21 9.60
CA ASP A 658 21.01 28.01 8.88
C ASP A 658 19.89 27.03 8.50
N GLU A 659 18.66 27.29 8.93
CA GLU A 659 17.51 26.43 8.67
C GLU A 659 16.74 26.85 7.42
N THR A 660 16.24 25.86 6.70
CA THR A 660 15.53 26.03 5.42
C THR A 660 14.15 25.38 5.55
N TYR A 661 13.09 26.15 5.31
CA TYR A 661 11.70 25.70 5.44
C TYR A 661 10.93 25.90 4.15
N ALA A 662 10.05 24.97 3.81
CA ALA A 662 8.98 25.20 2.87
C ALA A 662 7.82 25.88 3.59
N PRO A 663 7.36 27.07 3.15
CA PRO A 663 6.30 27.78 3.84
C PRO A 663 4.95 27.10 3.64
N TYR A 664 4.08 27.18 4.66
CA TYR A 664 2.64 27.04 4.47
C TYR A 664 2.11 28.31 3.82
N ILE A 665 1.48 28.17 2.67
CA ILE A 665 0.88 29.32 2.00
C ILE A 665 -0.55 29.55 2.51
N ILE A 666 -0.79 30.77 2.98
CA ILE A 666 -2.04 31.18 3.62
C ILE A 666 -2.72 32.24 2.76
N GLY A 667 -3.98 31.96 2.43
CA GLY A 667 -4.84 32.88 1.69
C GLY A 667 -5.34 34.09 2.53
N PRO A 668 -6.16 34.94 1.96
CA PRO A 668 -6.71 34.86 0.59
C PRO A 668 -5.64 34.86 -0.48
N PHE A 669 -5.89 34.13 -1.60
CA PHE A 669 -4.97 34.05 -2.72
C PHE A 669 -5.37 35.04 -3.81
N LYS A 670 -4.49 36.01 -4.10
CA LYS A 670 -4.72 36.99 -5.14
C LYS A 670 -4.17 36.49 -6.48
N PHE A 671 -5.04 36.38 -7.47
CA PHE A 671 -4.70 36.01 -8.85
C PHE A 671 -4.56 37.29 -9.69
N THR A 672 -3.40 37.47 -10.26
CA THR A 672 -3.11 38.59 -11.18
C THR A 672 -2.76 38.01 -12.55
N ARG A 673 -3.47 38.41 -13.61
CA ARG A 673 -3.22 37.91 -14.96
C ARG A 673 -1.86 38.39 -15.45
N LYS A 674 -1.07 37.49 -15.99
CA LYS A 674 0.16 37.87 -16.68
C LYS A 674 -0.19 38.57 -17.99
N SER A 675 0.42 39.72 -18.25
CA SER A 675 0.23 40.46 -19.51
C SER A 675 0.76 39.63 -20.69
N THR A 676 -0.12 39.10 -21.52
CA THR A 676 0.19 38.46 -22.74
C THR A 676 0.53 39.52 -23.78
N THR A 677 1.79 39.66 -24.15
CA THR A 677 2.16 40.14 -25.48
C THR A 677 1.81 39.02 -26.45
N GLU A 678 0.74 39.22 -27.24
CA GLU A 678 0.19 38.29 -28.24
C GLU A 678 -0.46 37.02 -27.72
N ALA A 679 -1.79 37.09 -27.62
CA ALA A 679 -2.64 35.91 -27.70
C ALA A 679 -2.49 35.24 -29.08
N THR A 680 -1.38 34.59 -29.33
CA THR A 680 -1.31 33.56 -30.36
C THR A 680 -2.13 32.38 -29.87
N THR A 681 -3.19 32.12 -30.57
CA THR A 681 -4.07 30.97 -30.55
C THR A 681 -3.32 29.64 -30.75
N SER A 682 -2.32 29.38 -29.97
CA SER A 682 -1.73 28.05 -29.83
C SER A 682 -2.24 27.47 -28.51
N ARG A 683 -3.42 26.86 -28.55
CA ARG A 683 -3.96 25.95 -27.54
C ARG A 683 -3.09 24.70 -27.43
N THR A 684 -1.76 24.89 -27.32
CA THR A 684 -0.83 23.79 -27.17
C THR A 684 -0.78 23.47 -25.68
N ILE A 685 -1.46 22.40 -25.27
CA ILE A 685 -1.32 21.77 -23.97
C ILE A 685 0.13 21.33 -23.84
N SER A 686 0.95 22.15 -23.19
CA SER A 686 2.41 22.06 -23.28
C SER A 686 3.04 20.97 -22.40
N LEU A 687 2.26 20.39 -21.47
CA LEU A 687 2.82 19.45 -20.49
C LEU A 687 2.66 17.99 -20.84
N ASN A 688 1.58 17.60 -21.48
CA ASN A 688 1.44 16.23 -21.97
C ASN A 688 2.42 15.92 -23.13
N LYS A 689 3.13 16.92 -23.69
CA LYS A 689 4.24 16.66 -24.61
C LYS A 689 5.35 15.81 -23.99
N LYS A 690 5.62 15.92 -22.69
CA LYS A 690 6.58 15.05 -22.01
C LYS A 690 6.11 13.60 -21.90
N LEU A 691 4.79 13.34 -21.89
CA LEU A 691 4.26 11.98 -22.00
C LEU A 691 4.49 11.39 -23.38
N LEU A 692 4.50 12.22 -24.45
CA LEU A 692 4.81 11.81 -25.80
C LEU A 692 6.31 11.52 -26.05
N GLU A 693 7.17 11.82 -25.09
CA GLU A 693 8.61 11.54 -25.14
C GLU A 693 8.98 10.25 -24.36
N ARG A 694 8.04 9.68 -23.58
CA ARG A 694 8.27 8.46 -22.79
C ARG A 694 8.02 7.22 -23.64
N ASN A 695 9.05 6.43 -23.85
CA ASN A 695 9.00 5.11 -24.50
C ASN A 695 8.47 4.00 -23.56
N GLU A 696 7.52 4.32 -22.72
CA GLU A 696 6.93 3.41 -21.73
C GLU A 696 5.45 3.21 -22.02
N CYS A 697 4.89 2.11 -21.52
CA CYS A 697 3.45 1.89 -21.55
C CYS A 697 2.76 2.96 -20.69
N LEU A 698 1.80 3.67 -21.28
CA LEU A 698 1.04 4.70 -20.56
C LEU A 698 0.09 4.05 -19.55
N PRO A 699 -0.12 4.66 -18.39
CA PRO A 699 -1.02 4.13 -17.38
C PRO A 699 -2.46 4.19 -17.84
N VAL A 700 -3.23 3.16 -17.50
CA VAL A 700 -4.68 3.10 -17.70
C VAL A 700 -5.38 2.76 -16.40
N LYS A 701 -6.64 3.14 -16.28
CA LYS A 701 -7.54 2.73 -15.23
C LYS A 701 -8.32 1.50 -15.68
N LEU A 702 -8.17 0.39 -14.98
CA LEU A 702 -8.94 -0.82 -15.26
C LEU A 702 -10.34 -0.69 -14.66
N MET A 703 -11.36 -0.78 -15.49
CA MET A 703 -12.76 -0.62 -15.10
C MET A 703 -13.55 -1.88 -15.49
N VAL A 704 -14.16 -2.49 -14.49
CA VAL A 704 -15.10 -3.59 -14.66
C VAL A 704 -16.51 -3.06 -14.43
N ASP A 705 -17.43 -3.35 -15.31
CA ASP A 705 -18.84 -2.96 -15.11
C ASP A 705 -19.40 -3.75 -13.90
N LYS A 706 -19.63 -3.06 -12.78
CA LYS A 706 -20.12 -3.67 -11.54
C LYS A 706 -21.48 -4.36 -11.69
N LYS A 707 -22.28 -3.98 -12.69
CA LYS A 707 -23.57 -4.64 -12.95
C LYS A 707 -23.41 -6.05 -13.51
N ALA A 708 -22.26 -6.39 -14.12
CA ALA A 708 -22.01 -7.70 -14.67
C ALA A 708 -21.60 -8.73 -13.60
N ILE A 709 -21.05 -8.28 -12.47
CA ILE A 709 -20.63 -9.16 -11.36
C ILE A 709 -21.82 -9.49 -10.42
N GLU A 710 -22.85 -8.66 -10.39
CA GLU A 710 -24.02 -8.83 -9.51
C GLU A 710 -25.18 -9.61 -10.18
N SER A 711 -25.09 -9.98 -11.47
CA SER A 711 -26.15 -10.60 -12.24
C SER A 711 -26.03 -12.12 -12.45
N GLU A 712 -25.16 -12.81 -11.75
CA GLU A 712 -25.27 -14.26 -11.68
C GLU A 712 -26.25 -14.66 -10.57
N PRO A 713 -27.21 -15.57 -10.84
CA PRO A 713 -28.32 -15.85 -9.94
C PRO A 713 -27.84 -16.52 -8.65
N VAL A 714 -28.51 -16.11 -7.57
CA VAL A 714 -28.39 -16.62 -6.20
C VAL A 714 -28.61 -18.12 -6.15
#